data_12f6ae58fcbdfd3fc349b3af0767c93d
#
_entry.id   12f6ae58fcbdfd3fc349b3af0767c93d
#
_cell.length_a   1.000
_cell.length_b   1.000
_cell.length_c   1.000
_cell.angle_alpha   90.00
_cell.angle_beta   90.00
_cell.angle_gamma   90.00
#
_symmetry.space_group_name_H-M   'P 1'
#
loop_
_entity.id
_entity.type
_entity.pdbx_description
1 polymer ?
#
loop_
_entity_poly.entity_id
_entity_poly.type
_entity_poly.pdbx_seq_one_letter_code
_entity_poly.pdbx_strand_id
1 'polypeptide(L)'
;MKLIKYFLQRRSVTILLLVLVLAGGLFSYVKMGKLEDAPFTIKQALVLTSYPGASPSEVQSQVTDVLEEAIQSLGELYYLKTENRAGLSKITVYVKKETRADEMQQLWDKLRRKVGDAQSKLPAGAGPSVVNDDFGDVLGVFYGLTSEGRSYRELEDQAKLIKNELLKIKDVARIEIYGTQTPTIEVVVSPAVMSRSGITTADIANAFNAQNKVVDAGGITAGTGRIRIESTGNFYSLDEIRQLTIVSRSGEHFRLGDIADINESYQTPASNLMRIDGKPAVGIAISTVPTGNVVDMAEAVEARIEELKTDMPEGFVLAPIYDQGHESAIANQGFIINLIVSVITVVAILLFFIGFKNGLLVGSGLVFSIFATLIVMLAGGIALQRMSLAAIIIAMGMLVDNAIVVSDSALVNMQRGMRKRVSIMKACSGTALPLLAATVIAILTFLPIYYSPHITGELLSSLVIVIGVSLMFSWVFALTQTPFFIQEFVRRPRPSELRGTLFSGKAYDRFRSALRFVIRHRYATVGLMVVLLVVSAWSFKFIPKVFVPALEKPYFTLDVWLPEGTDIAETDRMASEMADYIRNQEETEMISTYVGRTPPRYYLSNVSFGPQPNYAQLLVKARSSKETKALRTRLQDSIRTLFPGPLIKVNKFELSPLTEAVIEARFLGPDPAVLDSLAGMAIEVMRRNPKVADARNEWGNMTPIIRPVYDPVKAGALGITKSAMMESVKSINDGLTVGVYRDNEKKVPVQLKSAGTDITDAQGLGDFSVWNGQNSAPLSQVTEDIEVGWEWPQMRTYNRQLSMAAMCGVKAGHTMAEVHGEIRREIESIQLPEGYTFFWDAQYKDQREAMQAIAKFFPLAFLALVVILVALFGNFRDPLIILCVLPLSLIGVAVGMLMTGFEFGFFPIAGWLGLLGMIIKNVIVLLDEIQVQRRAEVPVYTAIIESTVSRTRPVLMAATTTILGMVPLLFDVAFGGMAATIIFGLTFATLLTLFVTPALYSLFYKVKEK
;
A
#
# COMPACT_ATOMS: atom_id res chain seq x y z
N MET A 1 40.35 -23.08 3.10
CA MET A 1 41.54 -23.46 3.92
C MET A 1 42.63 -22.39 3.95
N LYS A 2 43.14 -21.89 2.80
CA LYS A 2 44.13 -20.79 2.78
C LYS A 2 43.68 -19.54 3.51
N LEU A 3 42.42 -19.11 3.29
CA LEU A 3 41.81 -17.93 3.91
C LEU A 3 41.74 -18.05 5.46
N ILE A 4 41.24 -19.16 5.97
CA ILE A 4 41.15 -19.42 7.43
C ILE A 4 42.55 -19.36 8.08
N LYS A 5 43.53 -20.02 7.45
CA LYS A 5 44.93 -19.97 7.89
C LYS A 5 45.48 -18.55 7.89
N TYR A 6 45.16 -17.76 6.90
CA TYR A 6 45.59 -16.35 6.79
C TYR A 6 45.07 -15.51 7.97
N PHE A 7 43.77 -15.55 8.26
CA PHE A 7 43.17 -14.81 9.38
C PHE A 7 43.67 -15.27 10.76
N LEU A 8 43.95 -16.56 10.93
CA LEU A 8 44.54 -17.09 12.18
C LEU A 8 46.02 -16.67 12.36
N GLN A 9 46.73 -16.38 11.28
CA GLN A 9 48.15 -15.99 11.32
C GLN A 9 48.35 -14.47 11.42
N ARG A 10 47.48 -13.67 10.83
CA ARG A 10 47.58 -12.20 10.73
C ARG A 10 46.64 -11.50 11.72
N ARG A 11 46.99 -11.56 13.02
CA ARG A 11 46.19 -11.02 14.11
C ARG A 11 45.75 -9.57 13.88
N SER A 12 46.74 -8.69 13.53
CA SER A 12 46.46 -7.25 13.35
C SER A 12 45.48 -6.99 12.19
N VAL A 13 45.61 -7.75 11.09
CA VAL A 13 44.69 -7.62 9.93
C VAL A 13 43.27 -8.03 10.30
N THR A 14 43.13 -9.12 11.05
CA THR A 14 41.83 -9.61 11.52
C THR A 14 41.16 -8.59 12.44
N ILE A 15 41.89 -8.04 13.42
CA ILE A 15 41.36 -7.02 14.34
C ILE A 15 40.98 -5.77 13.57
N LEU A 16 41.84 -5.27 12.67
CA LEU A 16 41.57 -4.09 11.85
C LEU A 16 40.29 -4.27 11.04
N LEU A 17 40.11 -5.41 10.37
CA LEU A 17 38.90 -5.70 9.58
C LEU A 17 37.65 -5.72 10.47
N LEU A 18 37.71 -6.33 11.65
CA LEU A 18 36.57 -6.35 12.58
C LEU A 18 36.23 -4.94 13.08
N VAL A 19 37.23 -4.09 13.37
CA VAL A 19 37.01 -2.70 13.76
C VAL A 19 36.41 -1.89 12.61
N LEU A 20 36.89 -2.12 11.37
CA LEU A 20 36.32 -1.46 10.17
C LEU A 20 34.86 -1.88 9.94
N VAL A 21 34.50 -3.14 10.18
CA VAL A 21 33.11 -3.60 10.07
C VAL A 21 32.22 -2.91 11.11
N LEU A 22 32.66 -2.77 12.36
CA LEU A 22 31.90 -2.07 13.40
C LEU A 22 31.75 -0.58 13.09
N ALA A 23 32.86 0.10 12.76
CA ALA A 23 32.84 1.53 12.42
C ALA A 23 32.01 1.82 11.16
N GLY A 24 32.21 0.99 10.12
CA GLY A 24 31.46 1.08 8.86
C GLY A 24 29.97 0.80 9.04
N GLY A 25 29.63 -0.19 9.86
CA GLY A 25 28.24 -0.51 10.16
C GLY A 25 27.52 0.60 10.93
N LEU A 26 28.19 1.21 11.93
CA LEU A 26 27.67 2.36 12.67
C LEU A 26 27.49 3.58 11.74
N PHE A 27 28.50 3.85 10.90
CA PHE A 27 28.41 4.91 9.88
C PHE A 27 27.23 4.66 8.95
N SER A 28 27.06 3.41 8.49
CA SER A 28 25.95 3.05 7.58
C SER A 28 24.59 3.26 8.24
N TYR A 29 24.43 2.90 9.51
CA TYR A 29 23.20 3.12 10.27
C TYR A 29 22.81 4.62 10.35
N VAL A 30 23.81 5.49 10.56
CA VAL A 30 23.58 6.95 10.66
C VAL A 30 23.25 7.56 9.29
N LYS A 31 23.88 7.07 8.21
CA LYS A 31 23.75 7.64 6.85
C LYS A 31 22.60 7.05 6.02
N MET A 32 22.06 5.91 6.45
CA MET A 32 21.02 5.19 5.70
C MET A 32 19.67 5.95 5.79
N GLY A 33 18.96 6.02 4.66
CA GLY A 33 17.60 6.57 4.62
C GLY A 33 16.66 5.77 5.54
N LYS A 34 15.73 6.46 6.18
CA LYS A 34 14.72 5.87 7.06
C LYS A 34 13.35 6.09 6.43
N LEU A 35 12.63 5.00 6.19
CA LEU A 35 11.28 4.98 5.65
C LEU A 35 10.35 4.20 6.59
N GLU A 36 9.06 4.39 6.47
CA GLU A 36 8.09 3.56 7.19
C GLU A 36 7.98 2.18 6.57
N ASP A 37 7.70 2.13 5.27
CA ASP A 37 7.50 0.91 4.50
C ASP A 37 8.47 0.83 3.31
N ALA A 38 8.61 -0.37 2.74
CA ALA A 38 9.42 -0.56 1.55
C ALA A 38 8.83 0.17 0.35
N PRO A 39 9.64 0.86 -0.47
CA PRO A 39 9.17 1.45 -1.72
C PRO A 39 8.71 0.34 -2.68
N PHE A 40 7.67 0.61 -3.44
CA PHE A 40 7.16 -0.27 -4.49
C PHE A 40 6.77 0.56 -5.71
N THR A 41 6.72 -0.10 -6.86
CA THR A 41 6.40 0.56 -8.12
C THR A 41 4.89 0.57 -8.36
N ILE A 42 4.33 1.76 -8.58
CA ILE A 42 2.93 1.92 -8.97
C ILE A 42 2.80 1.63 -10.46
N LYS A 43 2.16 0.51 -10.79
CA LYS A 43 2.01 -0.01 -12.16
C LYS A 43 0.67 0.38 -12.78
N GLN A 44 0.25 1.61 -12.56
CA GLN A 44 -1.00 2.16 -13.07
C GLN A 44 -0.85 3.67 -13.34
N ALA A 45 -1.61 4.15 -14.32
CA ALA A 45 -1.78 5.57 -14.63
C ALA A 45 -3.25 5.90 -14.87
N LEU A 46 -3.64 7.14 -14.62
CA LEU A 46 -4.96 7.65 -14.91
C LEU A 46 -4.94 8.47 -16.20
N VAL A 47 -5.95 8.28 -17.05
CA VAL A 47 -6.23 9.18 -18.18
C VAL A 47 -7.59 9.82 -17.92
N LEU A 48 -7.60 11.13 -17.81
CA LEU A 48 -8.78 11.95 -17.51
C LEU A 48 -9.12 12.81 -18.73
N THR A 49 -10.39 12.77 -19.15
CA THR A 49 -10.88 13.58 -20.28
C THR A 49 -12.23 14.16 -19.92
N SER A 50 -12.35 15.48 -19.95
CA SER A 50 -13.64 16.16 -19.75
C SER A 50 -14.43 16.22 -21.06
N TYR A 51 -15.75 15.98 -20.98
CA TYR A 51 -16.67 16.18 -22.09
C TYR A 51 -17.98 16.80 -21.55
N PRO A 52 -17.96 18.11 -21.24
CA PRO A 52 -19.06 18.77 -20.58
C PRO A 52 -20.37 18.64 -21.35
N GLY A 53 -21.46 18.32 -20.64
CA GLY A 53 -22.79 18.18 -21.20
C GLY A 53 -23.14 16.80 -21.79
N ALA A 54 -22.14 15.89 -21.87
CA ALA A 54 -22.37 14.52 -22.31
C ALA A 54 -22.88 13.64 -21.15
N SER A 55 -23.82 12.75 -21.44
CA SER A 55 -24.28 11.69 -20.53
C SER A 55 -23.18 10.64 -20.30
N PRO A 56 -23.26 9.82 -19.24
CA PRO A 56 -22.31 8.74 -19.01
C PRO A 56 -22.17 7.77 -20.19
N SER A 57 -23.25 7.48 -20.91
CA SER A 57 -23.22 6.60 -22.09
C SER A 57 -22.56 7.27 -23.29
N GLU A 58 -22.75 8.58 -23.50
CA GLU A 58 -22.06 9.32 -24.56
C GLU A 58 -20.56 9.47 -24.25
N VAL A 59 -20.19 9.74 -23.01
CA VAL A 59 -18.80 9.75 -22.57
C VAL A 59 -18.14 8.40 -22.83
N GLN A 60 -18.82 7.30 -22.49
CA GLN A 60 -18.32 5.95 -22.69
C GLN A 60 -18.11 5.64 -24.18
N SER A 61 -19.10 5.93 -25.02
CA SER A 61 -19.08 5.53 -26.44
C SER A 61 -18.24 6.46 -27.34
N GLN A 62 -18.22 7.78 -27.06
CA GLN A 62 -17.60 8.78 -27.92
C GLN A 62 -16.18 9.18 -27.49
N VAL A 63 -15.86 9.06 -26.20
CA VAL A 63 -14.56 9.47 -25.66
C VAL A 63 -13.79 8.27 -25.16
N THR A 64 -14.39 7.49 -24.26
CA THR A 64 -13.67 6.42 -23.58
C THR A 64 -13.30 5.28 -24.51
N ASP A 65 -14.22 4.80 -25.34
CA ASP A 65 -13.95 3.69 -26.28
C ASP A 65 -12.85 4.06 -27.29
N VAL A 66 -12.82 5.31 -27.77
CA VAL A 66 -11.76 5.81 -28.68
C VAL A 66 -10.40 5.81 -27.99
N LEU A 67 -10.33 6.24 -26.74
CA LEU A 67 -9.08 6.27 -25.96
C LEU A 67 -8.65 4.86 -25.56
N GLU A 68 -9.58 3.99 -25.13
CA GLU A 68 -9.29 2.60 -24.81
C GLU A 68 -8.72 1.84 -26.02
N GLU A 69 -9.26 2.06 -27.23
CA GLU A 69 -8.73 1.48 -28.46
C GLU A 69 -7.27 1.88 -28.71
N ALA A 70 -6.95 3.16 -28.54
CA ALA A 70 -5.58 3.64 -28.69
C ALA A 70 -4.65 3.04 -27.63
N ILE A 71 -5.10 2.97 -26.37
CA ILE A 71 -4.33 2.47 -25.23
C ILE A 71 -4.11 0.94 -25.35
N GLN A 72 -5.08 0.17 -25.87
CA GLN A 72 -4.93 -1.29 -26.07
C GLN A 72 -3.75 -1.68 -26.96
N SER A 73 -3.26 -0.75 -27.76
CA SER A 73 -2.08 -0.99 -28.60
C SER A 73 -0.74 -0.95 -27.83
N LEU A 74 -0.74 -0.72 -26.48
CA LEU A 74 0.44 -0.82 -25.62
C LEU A 74 0.79 -2.30 -25.38
N GLY A 75 2.01 -2.71 -25.70
CA GLY A 75 2.47 -4.10 -25.53
C GLY A 75 2.53 -4.56 -24.07
N GLU A 76 2.76 -3.62 -23.16
CA GLU A 76 2.89 -3.83 -21.72
C GLU A 76 1.56 -3.71 -20.97
N LEU A 77 0.44 -3.47 -21.67
CA LEU A 77 -0.88 -3.38 -21.07
C LEU A 77 -1.28 -4.72 -20.42
N TYR A 78 -1.83 -4.63 -19.21
CA TYR A 78 -2.44 -5.77 -18.51
C TYR A 78 -3.96 -5.74 -18.66
N TYR A 79 -4.63 -4.70 -18.18
CA TYR A 79 -6.06 -4.44 -18.40
C TYR A 79 -6.39 -2.95 -18.21
N LEU A 80 -7.58 -2.55 -18.66
CA LEU A 80 -8.16 -1.23 -18.48
C LEU A 80 -9.40 -1.34 -17.58
N LYS A 81 -9.56 -0.40 -16.67
CA LYS A 81 -10.82 -0.14 -15.94
C LYS A 81 -11.22 1.31 -16.18
N THR A 82 -12.49 1.53 -16.47
CA THR A 82 -12.97 2.89 -16.68
C THR A 82 -14.13 3.23 -15.77
N GLU A 83 -14.30 4.52 -15.55
CA GLU A 83 -15.41 5.12 -14.86
C GLU A 83 -15.87 6.32 -15.71
N ASN A 84 -17.08 6.23 -16.27
CA ASN A 84 -17.68 7.23 -17.13
C ASN A 84 -18.84 7.87 -16.39
N ARG A 85 -18.68 9.14 -16.05
CA ARG A 85 -19.71 9.98 -15.41
C ARG A 85 -20.18 11.06 -16.39
N ALA A 86 -21.25 11.72 -16.08
CA ALA A 86 -21.68 12.87 -16.87
C ALA A 86 -20.53 13.88 -16.99
N GLY A 87 -20.12 14.16 -18.22
CA GLY A 87 -19.06 15.12 -18.53
C GLY A 87 -17.62 14.67 -18.25
N LEU A 88 -17.36 13.45 -17.79
CA LEU A 88 -16.01 13.01 -17.39
C LEU A 88 -15.74 11.54 -17.74
N SER A 89 -14.69 11.30 -18.48
CA SER A 89 -14.07 9.98 -18.68
C SER A 89 -12.85 9.82 -17.80
N LYS A 90 -12.78 8.71 -17.03
CA LYS A 90 -11.63 8.32 -16.22
C LYS A 90 -11.23 6.91 -16.59
N ILE A 91 -10.06 6.75 -17.20
CA ILE A 91 -9.49 5.46 -17.58
C ILE A 91 -8.32 5.15 -16.67
N THR A 92 -8.36 4.02 -15.96
CA THR A 92 -7.23 3.51 -15.19
C THR A 92 -6.52 2.45 -16.03
N VAL A 93 -5.27 2.74 -16.39
CA VAL A 93 -4.41 1.88 -17.19
C VAL A 93 -3.55 1.03 -16.27
N TYR A 94 -3.76 -0.27 -16.26
CA TYR A 94 -2.93 -1.22 -15.50
C TYR A 94 -1.93 -1.88 -16.44
N VAL A 95 -0.65 -1.84 -16.08
CA VAL A 95 0.41 -2.48 -16.87
C VAL A 95 0.83 -3.81 -16.24
N LYS A 96 1.47 -4.66 -17.07
CA LYS A 96 1.92 -5.99 -16.64
C LYS A 96 2.79 -5.94 -15.41
N LYS A 97 2.58 -6.86 -14.50
CA LYS A 97 3.28 -6.92 -13.21
C LYS A 97 4.79 -7.15 -13.37
N GLU A 98 5.21 -7.77 -14.45
CA GLU A 98 6.60 -8.02 -14.82
C GLU A 98 7.36 -6.77 -15.27
N THR A 99 6.66 -5.67 -15.60
CA THR A 99 7.29 -4.41 -16.01
C THR A 99 8.14 -3.84 -14.88
N ARG A 100 9.38 -3.50 -15.21
CA ARG A 100 10.37 -3.05 -14.22
C ARG A 100 10.20 -1.57 -13.92
N ALA A 101 10.65 -1.14 -12.72
CA ALA A 101 10.58 0.24 -12.29
C ALA A 101 11.32 1.22 -13.22
N ASP A 102 12.46 0.79 -13.77
CA ASP A 102 13.27 1.57 -14.71
C ASP A 102 12.61 1.76 -16.10
N GLU A 103 11.65 0.91 -16.45
CA GLU A 103 10.89 0.97 -17.71
C GLU A 103 9.63 1.84 -17.62
N MET A 104 9.16 2.15 -16.40
CA MET A 104 7.85 2.78 -16.18
C MET A 104 7.75 4.16 -16.82
N GLN A 105 8.77 5.00 -16.66
CA GLN A 105 8.73 6.35 -17.21
C GLN A 105 8.62 6.37 -18.74
N GLN A 106 9.40 5.52 -19.42
CA GLN A 106 9.31 5.37 -20.88
C GLN A 106 7.93 4.84 -21.32
N LEU A 107 7.32 3.98 -20.50
CA LEU A 107 5.98 3.44 -20.76
C LEU A 107 4.91 4.53 -20.64
N TRP A 108 5.00 5.39 -19.63
CA TRP A 108 4.10 6.52 -19.48
C TRP A 108 4.25 7.55 -20.60
N ASP A 109 5.45 7.75 -21.12
CA ASP A 109 5.67 8.59 -22.31
C ASP A 109 5.06 7.97 -23.57
N LYS A 110 5.11 6.64 -23.73
CA LYS A 110 4.37 5.93 -24.80
C LYS A 110 2.87 6.10 -24.64
N LEU A 111 2.35 6.02 -23.41
CA LEU A 111 0.92 6.22 -23.11
C LEU A 111 0.50 7.66 -23.50
N ARG A 112 1.27 8.69 -23.09
CA ARG A 112 1.00 10.09 -23.42
C ARG A 112 0.93 10.31 -24.95
N ARG A 113 1.85 9.71 -25.70
CA ARG A 113 1.84 9.83 -27.17
C ARG A 113 0.58 9.18 -27.77
N LYS A 114 0.22 7.98 -27.35
CA LYS A 114 -0.96 7.28 -27.88
C LYS A 114 -2.26 8.02 -27.56
N VAL A 115 -2.37 8.55 -26.34
CA VAL A 115 -3.50 9.39 -25.93
C VAL A 115 -3.51 10.71 -26.71
N GLY A 116 -2.35 11.32 -26.93
CA GLY A 116 -2.20 12.52 -27.75
C GLY A 116 -2.58 12.28 -29.23
N ASP A 117 -2.17 11.18 -29.83
CA ASP A 117 -2.53 10.81 -31.21
C ASP A 117 -4.04 10.60 -31.37
N ALA A 118 -4.73 10.11 -30.32
CA ALA A 118 -6.17 9.89 -30.33
C ALA A 118 -7.02 11.17 -30.16
N GLN A 119 -6.41 12.31 -29.72
CA GLN A 119 -7.14 13.57 -29.48
C GLN A 119 -7.94 14.04 -30.71
N SER A 120 -7.36 13.88 -31.90
CA SER A 120 -8.01 14.30 -33.16
C SER A 120 -9.28 13.50 -33.51
N LYS A 121 -9.47 12.34 -32.87
CA LYS A 121 -10.63 11.46 -33.10
C LYS A 121 -11.75 11.74 -32.10
N LEU A 122 -11.48 12.50 -31.04
CA LEU A 122 -12.48 12.85 -30.03
C LEU A 122 -13.49 13.88 -30.57
N PRO A 123 -14.74 13.84 -30.06
CA PRO A 123 -15.75 14.80 -30.48
C PRO A 123 -15.38 16.25 -30.12
N ALA A 124 -15.92 17.17 -30.90
CA ALA A 124 -15.75 18.59 -30.60
C ALA A 124 -16.37 18.93 -29.22
N GLY A 125 -15.63 19.65 -28.40
CA GLY A 125 -16.03 19.97 -27.02
C GLY A 125 -15.46 19.00 -25.98
N ALA A 126 -14.92 17.86 -26.37
CA ALA A 126 -14.10 17.05 -25.47
C ALA A 126 -12.79 17.79 -25.19
N GLY A 127 -12.47 17.94 -23.91
CA GLY A 127 -11.23 18.60 -23.47
C GLY A 127 -9.99 17.76 -23.79
N PRO A 128 -8.80 18.32 -23.67
CA PRO A 128 -7.56 17.55 -23.82
C PRO A 128 -7.49 16.46 -22.73
N SER A 129 -7.10 15.26 -23.15
CA SER A 129 -6.89 14.14 -22.23
C SER A 129 -5.60 14.33 -21.44
N VAL A 130 -5.69 14.25 -20.13
CA VAL A 130 -4.56 14.40 -19.21
C VAL A 130 -4.15 13.01 -18.68
N VAL A 131 -2.89 12.66 -18.88
CA VAL A 131 -2.30 11.44 -18.31
C VAL A 131 -1.61 11.78 -16.99
N ASN A 132 -2.11 11.19 -15.90
CA ASN A 132 -1.56 11.33 -14.56
C ASN A 132 -0.95 10.00 -14.11
N ASP A 133 0.35 9.94 -14.02
CA ASP A 133 1.15 8.80 -13.56
C ASP A 133 1.63 8.94 -12.11
N ASP A 134 1.43 10.12 -11.50
CA ASP A 134 1.86 10.44 -10.13
C ASP A 134 0.71 10.31 -9.10
N PHE A 135 -0.50 9.92 -9.52
CA PHE A 135 -1.68 9.88 -8.64
C PHE A 135 -1.54 8.91 -7.46
N GLY A 136 -0.61 7.99 -7.56
CA GLY A 136 -0.33 6.98 -6.55
C GLY A 136 0.73 7.37 -5.53
N ASP A 137 1.37 8.54 -5.69
CA ASP A 137 2.37 9.03 -4.76
C ASP A 137 1.77 9.26 -3.37
N VAL A 138 2.55 8.93 -2.33
CA VAL A 138 2.16 9.17 -0.95
C VAL A 138 2.68 10.53 -0.52
N LEU A 139 1.75 11.42 -0.14
CA LEU A 139 2.04 12.72 0.46
C LEU A 139 1.99 12.57 1.98
N GLY A 140 2.99 11.88 2.53
CA GLY A 140 2.99 11.35 3.90
C GLY A 140 3.06 12.37 5.01
N VAL A 141 3.37 13.65 4.75
CA VAL A 141 3.34 14.73 5.73
C VAL A 141 2.20 15.68 5.34
N PHE A 142 1.16 15.72 6.17
CA PHE A 142 -0.07 16.43 5.87
C PHE A 142 -0.48 17.35 7.01
N TYR A 143 -0.49 18.66 6.73
CA TYR A 143 -0.92 19.71 7.62
C TYR A 143 -2.24 20.32 7.18
N GLY A 144 -3.01 20.82 8.12
CA GLY A 144 -4.21 21.59 7.87
C GLY A 144 -4.10 23.00 8.41
N LEU A 145 -4.39 23.96 7.57
CA LEU A 145 -4.43 25.39 7.90
C LEU A 145 -5.89 25.80 8.10
N THR A 146 -6.21 26.25 9.31
CA THR A 146 -7.54 26.78 9.67
C THR A 146 -7.44 28.22 10.10
N SER A 147 -8.55 28.93 10.08
CA SER A 147 -8.62 30.29 10.61
C SER A 147 -10.05 30.62 11.08
N GLU A 148 -10.19 31.49 12.05
CA GLU A 148 -11.46 32.05 12.48
C GLU A 148 -11.71 33.37 11.75
N GLY A 149 -12.79 33.45 10.96
CA GLY A 149 -13.25 34.65 10.29
C GLY A 149 -12.47 35.08 9.03
N ARG A 150 -11.52 34.26 8.55
CA ARG A 150 -10.82 34.51 7.27
C ARG A 150 -11.47 33.77 6.11
N SER A 151 -11.34 34.36 4.92
CA SER A 151 -11.87 33.76 3.69
C SER A 151 -11.02 32.57 3.20
N TYR A 152 -11.59 31.68 2.38
CA TYR A 152 -10.83 30.63 1.69
C TYR A 152 -9.70 31.18 0.82
N ARG A 153 -9.86 32.41 0.27
CA ARG A 153 -8.81 33.09 -0.49
C ARG A 153 -7.60 33.39 0.38
N GLU A 154 -7.80 33.96 1.57
CA GLU A 154 -6.71 34.24 2.52
C GLU A 154 -6.04 32.96 3.01
N LEU A 155 -6.82 31.87 3.27
CA LEU A 155 -6.28 30.54 3.59
C LEU A 155 -5.40 29.99 2.47
N GLU A 156 -5.87 30.09 1.20
CA GLU A 156 -5.10 29.63 0.04
C GLU A 156 -3.81 30.43 -0.15
N ASP A 157 -3.85 31.75 -0.02
CA ASP A 157 -2.68 32.60 -0.18
C ASP A 157 -1.64 32.33 0.90
N GLN A 158 -2.07 32.15 2.14
CA GLN A 158 -1.17 31.73 3.23
C GLN A 158 -0.61 30.33 3.01
N ALA A 159 -1.43 29.37 2.55
CA ALA A 159 -0.97 28.03 2.21
C ALA A 159 0.07 28.02 1.07
N LYS A 160 -0.05 28.92 0.08
CA LYS A 160 0.93 29.08 -0.99
C LYS A 160 2.25 29.63 -0.48
N LEU A 161 2.22 30.60 0.44
CA LEU A 161 3.44 31.12 1.06
C LEU A 161 4.17 30.01 1.82
N ILE A 162 3.45 29.24 2.64
CA ILE A 162 3.98 28.08 3.34
C ILE A 162 4.58 27.07 2.36
N LYS A 163 3.83 26.70 1.32
CA LYS A 163 4.30 25.80 0.26
C LYS A 163 5.63 26.25 -0.35
N ASN A 164 5.76 27.53 -0.71
CA ASN A 164 6.97 28.05 -1.34
C ASN A 164 8.19 27.98 -0.40
N GLU A 165 7.99 28.13 0.90
CA GLU A 165 9.05 27.98 1.89
C GLU A 165 9.44 26.51 2.11
N LEU A 166 8.45 25.62 2.20
CA LEU A 166 8.69 24.21 2.41
C LEU A 166 9.32 23.50 1.19
N LEU A 167 9.08 23.97 -0.02
CA LEU A 167 9.75 23.46 -1.24
C LEU A 167 11.27 23.67 -1.25
N LYS A 168 11.80 24.56 -0.41
CA LYS A 168 13.25 24.79 -0.27
C LYS A 168 13.95 23.73 0.58
N ILE A 169 13.18 22.90 1.31
CA ILE A 169 13.70 21.89 2.22
C ILE A 169 14.20 20.70 1.41
N LYS A 170 15.36 20.19 1.80
CA LYS A 170 15.95 19.00 1.20
C LYS A 170 15.01 17.80 1.34
N ASP A 171 14.97 16.94 0.33
CA ASP A 171 14.17 15.71 0.25
C ASP A 171 12.65 15.95 0.11
N VAL A 172 12.15 17.19 0.10
CA VAL A 172 10.78 17.51 -0.33
C VAL A 172 10.68 17.37 -1.84
N ALA A 173 9.79 16.50 -2.35
CA ALA A 173 9.58 16.29 -3.78
C ALA A 173 8.46 17.16 -4.33
N ARG A 174 7.29 17.15 -3.69
CA ARG A 174 6.08 17.83 -4.17
C ARG A 174 5.21 18.25 -2.99
N ILE A 175 4.50 19.38 -3.18
CA ILE A 175 3.50 19.84 -2.22
C ILE A 175 2.19 20.12 -2.95
N GLU A 176 1.11 19.48 -2.48
CA GLU A 176 -0.25 19.71 -2.96
C GLU A 176 -1.04 20.50 -1.91
N ILE A 177 -1.84 21.47 -2.40
CA ILE A 177 -2.81 22.19 -1.57
C ILE A 177 -4.19 21.60 -1.86
N TYR A 178 -4.96 21.30 -0.81
CA TYR A 178 -6.28 20.69 -0.89
C TYR A 178 -7.33 21.54 -0.14
N GLY A 179 -8.60 21.46 -0.56
CA GLY A 179 -9.69 22.15 0.12
C GLY A 179 -9.85 23.62 -0.27
N THR A 180 -9.07 24.09 -1.24
CA THR A 180 -9.20 25.46 -1.78
C THR A 180 -10.51 25.58 -2.56
N GLN A 181 -11.15 26.74 -2.45
CA GLN A 181 -12.32 27.10 -3.23
C GLN A 181 -11.92 27.99 -4.42
N THR A 182 -12.44 27.71 -5.61
CA THR A 182 -12.15 28.52 -6.80
C THR A 182 -12.88 29.85 -6.65
N PRO A 183 -12.16 30.99 -6.51
CA PRO A 183 -12.81 32.29 -6.47
C PRO A 183 -13.46 32.59 -7.83
N THR A 184 -14.61 33.22 -7.81
CA THR A 184 -15.35 33.66 -9.00
C THR A 184 -15.83 35.09 -8.82
N ILE A 185 -16.01 35.80 -9.94
CA ILE A 185 -16.78 37.01 -9.95
C ILE A 185 -18.15 36.68 -10.51
N GLU A 186 -19.18 36.81 -9.69
CA GLU A 186 -20.55 36.59 -10.10
C GLU A 186 -21.13 37.87 -10.66
N VAL A 187 -21.67 37.78 -11.88
CA VAL A 187 -22.43 38.81 -12.56
C VAL A 187 -23.89 38.33 -12.62
N VAL A 188 -24.68 38.82 -11.71
CA VAL A 188 -26.09 38.38 -11.56
C VAL A 188 -26.99 39.35 -12.33
N VAL A 189 -27.67 38.84 -13.36
CA VAL A 189 -28.54 39.63 -14.24
C VAL A 189 -29.95 39.04 -14.30
N SER A 190 -30.94 39.91 -14.24
CA SER A 190 -32.33 39.46 -14.46
C SER A 190 -32.60 39.20 -15.96
N PRO A 191 -33.15 38.02 -16.34
CA PRO A 191 -33.55 37.74 -17.72
C PRO A 191 -34.47 38.82 -18.32
N ALA A 192 -35.33 39.42 -17.50
CA ALA A 192 -36.21 40.50 -17.90
C ALA A 192 -35.45 41.78 -18.25
N VAL A 193 -34.33 42.06 -17.53
CA VAL A 193 -33.46 43.22 -17.84
C VAL A 193 -32.74 42.97 -19.15
N MET A 194 -32.16 41.78 -19.35
CA MET A 194 -31.48 41.40 -20.59
C MET A 194 -32.39 41.49 -21.81
N SER A 195 -33.57 40.92 -21.69
CA SER A 195 -34.57 40.96 -22.79
C SER A 195 -34.99 42.40 -23.15
N ARG A 196 -35.24 43.24 -22.14
CA ARG A 196 -35.63 44.65 -22.35
C ARG A 196 -34.52 45.50 -22.93
N SER A 197 -33.27 45.25 -22.54
CA SER A 197 -32.11 45.99 -23.04
C SER A 197 -31.59 45.44 -24.36
N GLY A 198 -32.14 44.33 -24.87
CA GLY A 198 -31.65 43.70 -26.11
C GLY A 198 -30.22 43.18 -26.04
N ILE A 199 -29.78 42.75 -24.84
CA ILE A 199 -28.42 42.26 -24.58
C ILE A 199 -28.44 40.74 -24.46
N THR A 200 -27.44 40.08 -25.05
CA THR A 200 -27.25 38.62 -24.95
C THR A 200 -26.09 38.29 -24.03
N THR A 201 -26.02 37.02 -23.58
CA THR A 201 -24.86 36.47 -22.91
C THR A 201 -23.59 36.59 -23.79
N ALA A 202 -23.75 36.45 -25.12
CA ALA A 202 -22.67 36.60 -26.08
C ALA A 202 -22.16 38.05 -26.14
N ASP A 203 -23.05 39.06 -26.04
CA ASP A 203 -22.64 40.47 -26.06
C ASP A 203 -21.80 40.81 -24.82
N ILE A 204 -22.18 40.27 -23.64
CA ILE A 204 -21.41 40.39 -22.40
C ILE A 204 -20.04 39.68 -22.56
N ALA A 205 -20.05 38.44 -23.04
CA ALA A 205 -18.80 37.69 -23.25
C ALA A 205 -17.87 38.37 -24.26
N ASN A 206 -18.42 38.90 -25.36
CA ASN A 206 -17.66 39.65 -26.37
C ASN A 206 -17.06 40.94 -25.80
N ALA A 207 -17.80 41.68 -24.98
CA ALA A 207 -17.30 42.86 -24.31
C ALA A 207 -16.15 42.53 -23.35
N PHE A 208 -16.27 41.47 -22.55
CA PHE A 208 -15.14 40.98 -21.74
C PHE A 208 -13.93 40.58 -22.57
N ASN A 209 -14.12 39.77 -23.60
CA ASN A 209 -13.04 39.31 -24.47
C ASN A 209 -12.35 40.44 -25.28
N ALA A 210 -13.12 41.46 -25.66
CA ALA A 210 -12.58 42.59 -26.38
C ALA A 210 -11.68 43.49 -25.52
N GLN A 211 -12.07 43.69 -24.26
CA GLN A 211 -11.36 44.60 -23.35
C GLN A 211 -10.28 43.85 -22.52
N ASN A 212 -10.50 42.58 -22.19
CA ASN A 212 -9.57 41.79 -21.38
C ASN A 212 -8.57 41.00 -22.25
N LYS A 213 -7.81 41.74 -23.09
CA LYS A 213 -6.89 41.12 -24.06
C LYS A 213 -5.56 41.83 -24.02
N VAL A 214 -4.48 41.12 -23.74
CA VAL A 214 -3.11 41.62 -23.90
C VAL A 214 -2.76 41.55 -25.38
N VAL A 215 -2.52 42.73 -25.99
CA VAL A 215 -2.20 42.88 -27.41
C VAL A 215 -0.81 43.49 -27.53
N ASP A 216 0.03 42.95 -28.39
CA ASP A 216 1.31 43.54 -28.70
C ASP A 216 1.11 44.82 -29.55
N ALA A 217 1.38 45.98 -28.95
CA ALA A 217 1.29 47.28 -29.61
C ALA A 217 2.61 47.73 -30.25
N GLY A 218 3.65 46.87 -30.27
CA GLY A 218 4.93 47.17 -30.85
C GLY A 218 5.73 48.23 -30.08
N GLY A 219 6.42 49.11 -30.77
CA GLY A 219 7.22 50.17 -30.17
C GLY A 219 7.59 51.27 -31.14
N ILE A 220 7.83 52.45 -30.61
CA ILE A 220 8.23 53.67 -31.34
C ILE A 220 9.74 53.83 -31.27
N THR A 221 10.37 54.16 -32.41
CA THR A 221 11.79 54.52 -32.44
C THR A 221 11.94 56.01 -32.16
N ALA A 222 12.58 56.35 -31.03
CA ALA A 222 12.83 57.73 -30.62
C ALA A 222 14.35 57.93 -30.49
N GLY A 223 14.92 58.62 -31.43
CA GLY A 223 16.36 58.80 -31.50
C GLY A 223 17.11 57.49 -31.73
N THR A 224 18.02 57.14 -30.85
CA THR A 224 18.78 55.87 -30.89
C THR A 224 18.13 54.76 -30.11
N GLY A 225 17.00 55.01 -29.41
CA GLY A 225 16.27 54.05 -28.56
C GLY A 225 14.94 53.62 -29.16
N ARG A 226 14.50 52.39 -28.79
CA ARG A 226 13.15 51.88 -29.09
C ARG A 226 12.34 51.84 -27.80
N ILE A 227 11.26 52.59 -27.76
CA ILE A 227 10.32 52.65 -26.63
C ILE A 227 9.19 51.66 -26.91
N ARG A 228 8.97 50.67 -26.03
CA ARG A 228 7.89 49.73 -26.12
C ARG A 228 6.56 50.44 -25.79
N ILE A 229 5.55 50.17 -26.59
CA ILE A 229 4.17 50.57 -26.26
C ILE A 229 3.54 49.40 -25.50
N GLU A 230 3.02 49.67 -24.32
CA GLU A 230 2.33 48.69 -23.51
C GLU A 230 0.81 48.94 -23.59
N SER A 231 0.06 47.88 -23.89
CA SER A 231 -1.39 47.93 -23.85
C SER A 231 -1.87 47.58 -22.43
N THR A 232 -2.72 48.39 -21.85
CA THR A 232 -3.43 48.10 -20.60
C THR A 232 -4.69 47.33 -20.96
N GLY A 233 -4.61 45.98 -20.91
CA GLY A 233 -5.71 45.16 -21.41
C GLY A 233 -6.38 44.22 -20.36
N ASN A 234 -5.97 44.34 -19.08
CA ASN A 234 -6.57 43.53 -18.03
C ASN A 234 -7.44 44.39 -17.11
N PHE A 235 -8.48 43.80 -16.54
CA PHE A 235 -9.19 44.40 -15.42
C PHE A 235 -8.35 44.25 -14.15
N TYR A 236 -8.20 45.35 -13.40
CA TYR A 236 -7.47 45.38 -12.13
C TYR A 236 -8.36 45.58 -10.90
N SER A 237 -9.66 45.86 -11.13
CA SER A 237 -10.63 46.06 -10.06
C SER A 237 -12.02 45.66 -10.50
N LEU A 238 -12.90 45.36 -9.51
CA LEU A 238 -14.34 45.14 -9.77
C LEU A 238 -15.01 46.36 -10.34
N ASP A 239 -14.54 47.58 -9.99
CA ASP A 239 -15.12 48.81 -10.50
C ASP A 239 -14.89 48.97 -12.00
N GLU A 240 -13.72 48.51 -12.53
CA GLU A 240 -13.50 48.48 -13.98
C GLU A 240 -14.50 47.51 -14.68
N ILE A 241 -14.77 46.37 -14.05
CA ILE A 241 -15.81 45.42 -14.53
C ILE A 241 -17.20 46.04 -14.49
N ARG A 242 -17.53 46.79 -13.43
CA ARG A 242 -18.81 47.51 -13.34
C ARG A 242 -18.94 48.58 -14.43
N GLN A 243 -17.86 49.22 -14.84
CA GLN A 243 -17.81 50.24 -15.88
C GLN A 243 -17.72 49.65 -17.32
N LEU A 244 -17.62 48.32 -17.47
CA LEU A 244 -17.57 47.68 -18.78
C LEU A 244 -18.80 48.07 -19.59
N THR A 245 -18.52 48.65 -20.75
CA THR A 245 -19.58 49.08 -21.66
C THR A 245 -19.98 47.96 -22.59
N ILE A 246 -21.28 47.61 -22.56
CA ILE A 246 -21.89 46.63 -23.43
C ILE A 246 -22.74 47.36 -24.45
N VAL A 247 -22.59 47.03 -25.73
CA VAL A 247 -23.36 47.58 -26.81
C VAL A 247 -24.47 46.59 -27.14
N SER A 248 -25.72 47.05 -26.98
CA SER A 248 -26.87 46.22 -27.37
C SER A 248 -26.98 46.13 -28.89
N ARG A 249 -27.79 45.23 -29.40
CA ARG A 249 -28.06 45.13 -30.84
C ARG A 249 -28.78 46.32 -31.42
N SER A 250 -29.49 47.10 -30.58
CA SER A 250 -30.08 48.40 -31.01
C SER A 250 -29.06 49.51 -31.13
N GLY A 251 -27.78 49.30 -30.74
CA GLY A 251 -26.72 50.30 -30.71
C GLY A 251 -26.70 51.15 -29.42
N GLU A 252 -27.52 50.82 -28.43
CA GLU A 252 -27.51 51.50 -27.12
C GLU A 252 -26.32 50.99 -26.28
N HIS A 253 -25.75 51.83 -25.46
CA HIS A 253 -24.63 51.56 -24.60
C HIS A 253 -25.09 51.46 -23.16
N PHE A 254 -24.81 50.32 -22.54
CA PHE A 254 -25.10 50.06 -21.11
C PHE A 254 -23.80 49.81 -20.35
N ARG A 255 -23.70 50.29 -19.12
CA ARG A 255 -22.63 49.83 -18.20
C ARG A 255 -23.09 48.55 -17.57
N LEU A 256 -22.17 47.61 -17.43
CA LEU A 256 -22.49 46.30 -16.82
C LEU A 256 -23.06 46.48 -15.40
N GLY A 257 -22.49 47.37 -14.57
CA GLY A 257 -22.95 47.65 -13.23
C GLY A 257 -24.36 48.32 -13.13
N ASP A 258 -24.91 48.84 -14.25
CA ASP A 258 -26.29 49.41 -14.28
C ASP A 258 -27.35 48.32 -14.51
N ILE A 259 -26.94 47.16 -15.04
CA ILE A 259 -27.81 46.06 -15.43
C ILE A 259 -27.58 44.78 -14.66
N ALA A 260 -26.50 44.69 -13.89
CA ALA A 260 -26.05 43.48 -13.16
C ALA A 260 -25.52 43.82 -11.76
N ASP A 261 -25.76 42.93 -10.82
CA ASP A 261 -25.07 42.91 -9.53
C ASP A 261 -23.78 42.12 -9.68
N ILE A 262 -22.65 42.75 -9.28
CA ILE A 262 -21.31 42.18 -9.46
C ILE A 262 -20.64 42.01 -8.11
N ASN A 263 -20.41 40.76 -7.73
CA ASN A 263 -19.85 40.38 -6.43
C ASN A 263 -18.72 39.35 -6.55
N GLU A 264 -17.80 39.41 -5.61
CA GLU A 264 -16.83 38.29 -5.41
C GLU A 264 -17.54 37.15 -4.70
N SER A 265 -17.33 35.93 -5.18
CA SER A 265 -17.91 34.71 -4.65
C SER A 265 -16.98 33.53 -4.87
N TYR A 266 -17.47 32.36 -4.62
CA TYR A 266 -16.78 31.09 -4.95
C TYR A 266 -17.64 30.28 -5.90
N GLN A 267 -16.97 29.41 -6.68
CA GLN A 267 -17.65 28.53 -7.62
C GLN A 267 -18.72 27.68 -6.90
N THR A 268 -19.94 27.69 -7.40
CA THR A 268 -21.07 26.92 -6.92
C THR A 268 -21.55 25.99 -8.05
N PRO A 269 -21.73 24.65 -7.78
CA PRO A 269 -21.40 23.97 -6.52
C PRO A 269 -19.88 23.88 -6.29
N ALA A 270 -19.49 23.78 -5.01
CA ALA A 270 -18.09 23.59 -4.64
C ALA A 270 -17.55 22.26 -5.17
N SER A 271 -16.28 22.21 -5.55
CA SER A 271 -15.67 20.95 -6.05
C SER A 271 -15.22 20.03 -4.93
N ASN A 272 -14.84 20.57 -3.80
CA ASN A 272 -14.44 19.86 -2.58
C ASN A 272 -14.47 20.81 -1.38
N LEU A 273 -14.67 20.28 -0.18
CA LEU A 273 -14.63 21.03 1.07
C LEU A 273 -13.75 20.29 2.06
N MET A 274 -13.09 21.04 2.94
CA MET A 274 -12.27 20.50 4.01
C MET A 274 -12.57 21.22 5.32
N ARG A 275 -12.66 20.44 6.41
CA ARG A 275 -12.84 20.96 7.77
C ARG A 275 -11.91 20.24 8.73
N ILE A 276 -11.46 20.94 9.75
CA ILE A 276 -10.76 20.36 10.91
C ILE A 276 -11.52 20.79 12.16
N ASP A 277 -11.96 19.81 12.93
CA ASP A 277 -12.77 20.02 14.16
C ASP A 277 -13.97 20.96 13.92
N GLY A 278 -14.62 20.84 12.75
CA GLY A 278 -15.75 21.64 12.29
C GLY A 278 -15.39 22.98 11.67
N LYS A 279 -14.12 23.47 11.75
CA LYS A 279 -13.69 24.74 11.17
C LYS A 279 -13.27 24.57 9.70
N PRO A 280 -13.61 25.49 8.79
CA PRO A 280 -13.09 25.46 7.42
C PRO A 280 -11.57 25.43 7.39
N ALA A 281 -11.02 24.61 6.49
CA ALA A 281 -9.58 24.36 6.44
C ALA A 281 -9.07 24.22 4.99
N VAL A 282 -7.77 24.46 4.84
CA VAL A 282 -7.00 24.13 3.62
C VAL A 282 -5.86 23.20 4.00
N GLY A 283 -5.72 22.11 3.28
CA GLY A 283 -4.70 21.08 3.51
C GLY A 283 -3.42 21.35 2.72
N ILE A 284 -2.27 21.12 3.34
CA ILE A 284 -0.94 21.18 2.73
C ILE A 284 -0.30 19.81 2.85
N ALA A 285 -0.24 19.06 1.75
CA ALA A 285 0.25 17.69 1.70
C ALA A 285 1.61 17.63 1.00
N ILE A 286 2.58 16.97 1.62
CA ILE A 286 4.00 16.99 1.25
C ILE A 286 4.45 15.56 0.97
N SER A 287 5.11 15.33 -0.19
CA SER A 287 5.76 14.07 -0.53
C SER A 287 7.27 14.13 -0.40
N THR A 288 7.86 12.99 -0.06
CA THR A 288 9.32 12.81 0.01
C THR A 288 9.84 12.29 -1.34
N VAL A 289 11.08 12.66 -1.70
CA VAL A 289 11.74 12.03 -2.86
C VAL A 289 11.92 10.52 -2.63
N PRO A 290 11.86 9.67 -3.67
CA PRO A 290 11.84 8.20 -3.51
C PRO A 290 13.01 7.60 -2.73
N THR A 291 14.18 8.26 -2.76
CA THR A 291 15.40 7.85 -2.04
C THR A 291 15.68 8.68 -0.79
N GLY A 292 14.77 9.59 -0.42
CA GLY A 292 14.92 10.52 0.69
C GLY A 292 14.76 9.87 2.06
N ASN A 293 15.07 10.65 3.09
CA ASN A 293 14.81 10.27 4.48
C ASN A 293 13.54 10.99 4.96
N VAL A 294 12.44 10.26 5.08
CA VAL A 294 11.15 10.85 5.48
C VAL A 294 11.18 11.39 6.91
N VAL A 295 12.00 10.82 7.79
CA VAL A 295 12.15 11.28 9.18
C VAL A 295 12.86 12.62 9.21
N ASP A 296 14.04 12.71 8.59
CA ASP A 296 14.83 13.95 8.56
C ASP A 296 14.08 15.07 7.80
N MET A 297 13.35 14.72 6.74
CA MET A 297 12.52 15.67 5.99
C MET A 297 11.38 16.22 6.87
N ALA A 298 10.65 15.35 7.58
CA ALA A 298 9.54 15.76 8.42
C ALA A 298 10.01 16.63 9.60
N GLU A 299 11.13 16.28 10.24
CA GLU A 299 11.75 17.11 11.28
C GLU A 299 12.15 18.51 10.77
N ALA A 300 12.71 18.57 9.54
CA ALA A 300 13.07 19.86 8.92
C ALA A 300 11.82 20.68 8.52
N VAL A 301 10.75 19.99 8.07
CA VAL A 301 9.45 20.62 7.78
C VAL A 301 8.84 21.18 9.05
N GLU A 302 8.80 20.40 10.15
CA GLU A 302 8.26 20.82 11.43
C GLU A 302 9.03 22.02 11.98
N ALA A 303 10.37 21.97 11.98
CA ALA A 303 11.22 23.09 12.41
C ALA A 303 10.93 24.35 11.59
N ARG A 304 10.80 24.22 10.26
CA ARG A 304 10.49 25.39 9.40
C ARG A 304 9.08 25.92 9.66
N ILE A 305 8.11 25.05 9.89
CA ILE A 305 6.75 25.44 10.25
C ILE A 305 6.71 26.23 11.57
N GLU A 306 7.48 25.81 12.59
CA GLU A 306 7.55 26.55 13.87
C GLU A 306 8.16 27.94 13.68
N GLU A 307 9.16 28.09 12.79
CA GLU A 307 9.68 29.42 12.42
C GLU A 307 8.59 30.27 11.71
N LEU A 308 7.89 29.66 10.74
CA LEU A 308 6.84 30.35 9.97
C LEU A 308 5.64 30.75 10.82
N LYS A 309 5.30 30.00 11.88
CA LYS A 309 4.22 30.36 12.81
C LYS A 309 4.47 31.70 13.51
N THR A 310 5.73 32.06 13.73
CA THR A 310 6.09 33.34 14.35
C THR A 310 5.78 34.53 13.44
N ASP A 311 5.89 34.33 12.12
CA ASP A 311 5.66 35.36 11.08
C ASP A 311 4.22 35.33 10.54
N MET A 312 3.43 34.33 10.93
CA MET A 312 2.03 34.18 10.46
C MET A 312 1.13 35.25 11.08
N PRO A 313 0.22 35.84 10.28
CA PRO A 313 -0.80 36.76 10.80
C PRO A 313 -1.65 36.09 11.89
N GLU A 314 -2.11 36.89 12.87
CA GLU A 314 -2.99 36.37 13.93
C GLU A 314 -4.28 35.77 13.35
N GLY A 315 -4.74 34.67 13.97
CA GLY A 315 -5.97 33.96 13.61
C GLY A 315 -5.76 32.75 12.71
N PHE A 316 -4.55 32.52 12.15
CA PHE A 316 -4.25 31.27 11.45
C PHE A 316 -3.73 30.21 12.41
N VAL A 317 -4.20 28.97 12.26
CA VAL A 317 -3.74 27.81 13.03
C VAL A 317 -3.33 26.71 12.05
N LEU A 318 -2.06 26.28 12.15
CA LEU A 318 -1.53 25.18 11.36
C LEU A 318 -1.31 23.96 12.27
N ALA A 319 -2.05 22.87 11.98
CA ALA A 319 -2.04 21.65 12.77
C ALA A 319 -1.63 20.43 11.91
N PRO A 320 -0.81 19.49 12.45
CA PRO A 320 -0.48 18.26 11.76
C PRO A 320 -1.68 17.32 11.76
N ILE A 321 -2.13 16.92 10.57
CA ILE A 321 -3.20 15.93 10.36
C ILE A 321 -2.62 14.52 10.37
N TYR A 322 -1.56 14.32 9.60
CA TYR A 322 -0.82 13.06 9.52
C TYR A 322 0.66 13.35 9.28
N ASP A 323 1.51 12.67 10.03
CA ASP A 323 2.97 12.81 9.91
C ASP A 323 3.63 11.43 9.79
N GLN A 324 3.95 11.06 8.56
CA GLN A 324 4.65 9.82 8.26
C GLN A 324 6.07 9.80 8.84
N GLY A 325 6.73 10.94 8.96
CA GLY A 325 8.07 11.03 9.56
C GLY A 325 8.06 10.64 11.03
N HIS A 326 7.13 11.20 11.79
CA HIS A 326 6.92 10.87 13.21
C HIS A 326 6.52 9.39 13.38
N GLU A 327 5.55 8.90 12.61
CA GLU A 327 5.12 7.50 12.62
C GLU A 327 6.27 6.54 12.24
N SER A 328 7.09 6.90 11.25
CA SER A 328 8.28 6.14 10.84
C SER A 328 9.34 6.12 11.94
N ALA A 329 9.57 7.25 12.62
CA ALA A 329 10.52 7.34 13.72
C ALA A 329 10.12 6.42 14.87
N ILE A 330 8.83 6.46 15.28
CA ILE A 330 8.29 5.58 16.33
C ILE A 330 8.42 4.10 15.92
N ALA A 331 8.01 3.75 14.71
CA ALA A 331 8.08 2.39 14.22
C ALA A 331 9.53 1.89 14.18
N ASN A 332 10.45 2.66 13.58
CA ASN A 332 11.87 2.29 13.50
C ASN A 332 12.52 2.19 14.90
N GLN A 333 12.20 3.09 15.82
CA GLN A 333 12.69 3.01 17.20
C GLN A 333 12.18 1.75 17.91
N GLY A 334 10.90 1.41 17.77
CA GLY A 334 10.33 0.18 18.30
C GLY A 334 11.04 -1.06 17.78
N PHE A 335 11.29 -1.14 16.46
CA PHE A 335 12.05 -2.25 15.85
C PHE A 335 13.50 -2.33 16.32
N ILE A 336 14.18 -1.19 16.48
CA ILE A 336 15.56 -1.15 17.00
C ILE A 336 15.61 -1.64 18.44
N ILE A 337 14.65 -1.24 19.27
CA ILE A 337 14.53 -1.75 20.64
C ILE A 337 14.31 -3.26 20.63
N ASN A 338 13.39 -3.75 19.81
CA ASN A 338 13.15 -5.20 19.64
C ASN A 338 14.42 -5.93 19.17
N LEU A 339 15.18 -5.35 18.23
CA LEU A 339 16.44 -5.91 17.76
C LEU A 339 17.48 -6.00 18.89
N ILE A 340 17.65 -4.93 19.67
CA ILE A 340 18.59 -4.89 20.80
C ILE A 340 18.19 -5.91 21.87
N VAL A 341 16.91 -5.96 22.25
CA VAL A 341 16.36 -6.94 23.22
C VAL A 341 16.59 -8.35 22.72
N SER A 342 16.35 -8.60 21.44
CA SER A 342 16.58 -9.91 20.82
C SER A 342 18.06 -10.30 20.83
N VAL A 343 18.99 -9.37 20.50
CA VAL A 343 20.43 -9.61 20.56
C VAL A 343 20.88 -9.95 21.99
N ILE A 344 20.43 -9.17 22.98
CA ILE A 344 20.73 -9.41 24.39
C ILE A 344 20.19 -10.76 24.82
N THR A 345 18.97 -11.12 24.46
CA THR A 345 18.34 -12.40 24.78
C THR A 345 19.13 -13.57 24.18
N VAL A 346 19.49 -13.51 22.90
CA VAL A 346 20.28 -14.54 22.23
C VAL A 346 21.64 -14.69 22.89
N VAL A 347 22.34 -13.59 23.19
CA VAL A 347 23.64 -13.64 23.88
C VAL A 347 23.50 -14.24 25.28
N ALA A 348 22.48 -13.84 26.04
CA ALA A 348 22.23 -14.38 27.38
C ALA A 348 21.99 -15.91 27.34
N ILE A 349 21.25 -16.41 26.37
CA ILE A 349 21.04 -17.85 26.15
C ILE A 349 22.36 -18.57 25.85
N LEU A 350 23.18 -17.98 24.98
CA LEU A 350 24.49 -18.53 24.66
C LEU A 350 25.43 -18.56 25.88
N LEU A 351 25.39 -17.53 26.73
CA LEU A 351 26.13 -17.50 27.99
C LEU A 351 25.72 -18.65 28.92
N PHE A 352 24.41 -18.92 28.97
CA PHE A 352 23.87 -20.02 29.80
C PHE A 352 24.26 -21.40 29.29
N PHE A 353 24.14 -21.66 27.99
CA PHE A 353 24.38 -23.01 27.43
C PHE A 353 25.87 -23.35 27.22
N ILE A 354 26.67 -22.34 26.80
CA ILE A 354 28.11 -22.59 26.39
C ILE A 354 29.07 -22.00 27.42
N GLY A 355 28.58 -21.24 28.39
CA GLY A 355 29.35 -20.54 29.39
C GLY A 355 29.86 -19.18 28.91
N PHE A 356 30.27 -18.33 29.86
CA PHE A 356 30.48 -16.89 29.65
C PHE A 356 31.43 -16.57 28.48
N LYS A 357 32.62 -17.16 28.45
CA LYS A 357 33.66 -16.83 27.45
C LYS A 357 33.25 -17.27 26.03
N ASN A 358 32.75 -18.49 25.93
CA ASN A 358 32.38 -19.04 24.61
C ASN A 358 31.07 -18.44 24.10
N GLY A 359 30.09 -18.18 24.99
CA GLY A 359 28.83 -17.55 24.65
C GLY A 359 29.03 -16.12 24.11
N LEU A 360 29.89 -15.31 24.77
CA LEU A 360 30.24 -13.98 24.30
C LEU A 360 30.95 -14.01 22.94
N LEU A 361 31.80 -14.98 22.73
CA LEU A 361 32.57 -15.16 21.47
C LEU A 361 31.61 -15.48 20.29
N VAL A 362 30.69 -16.41 20.49
CA VAL A 362 29.69 -16.78 19.48
C VAL A 362 28.75 -15.64 19.26
N GLY A 363 28.26 -14.98 20.33
CA GLY A 363 27.36 -13.82 20.27
C GLY A 363 27.97 -12.63 19.56
N SER A 364 29.30 -12.39 19.67
CA SER A 364 29.95 -11.31 18.93
C SER A 364 29.86 -11.50 17.41
N GLY A 365 29.87 -12.74 16.91
CA GLY A 365 29.67 -13.04 15.48
C GLY A 365 28.34 -12.56 14.93
N LEU A 366 27.29 -12.59 15.76
CA LEU A 366 25.98 -12.03 15.43
C LEU A 366 26.09 -10.52 15.17
N VAL A 367 26.74 -9.78 16.10
CA VAL A 367 26.90 -8.33 15.99
C VAL A 367 27.67 -7.96 14.73
N PHE A 368 28.81 -8.61 14.46
CA PHE A 368 29.58 -8.36 13.23
C PHE A 368 28.79 -8.65 11.96
N SER A 369 27.94 -9.70 11.95
CA SER A 369 27.09 -10.02 10.80
C SER A 369 26.03 -8.94 10.56
N ILE A 370 25.41 -8.41 11.60
CA ILE A 370 24.45 -7.31 11.50
C ILE A 370 25.12 -6.04 10.95
N PHE A 371 26.29 -5.64 11.51
CA PHE A 371 26.99 -4.44 11.03
C PHE A 371 27.48 -4.58 9.58
N ALA A 372 28.00 -5.75 9.20
CA ALA A 372 28.35 -6.03 7.81
C ALA A 372 27.14 -5.98 6.87
N THR A 373 25.97 -6.41 7.33
CA THR A 373 24.71 -6.32 6.57
C THR A 373 24.33 -4.86 6.36
N LEU A 374 24.40 -4.01 7.39
CA LEU A 374 24.11 -2.58 7.27
C LEU A 374 25.02 -1.87 6.26
N ILE A 375 26.32 -2.25 6.18
CA ILE A 375 27.23 -1.70 5.17
C ILE A 375 26.75 -2.05 3.75
N VAL A 376 26.35 -3.31 3.53
CA VAL A 376 25.87 -3.72 2.20
C VAL A 376 24.50 -3.10 1.88
N MET A 377 23.62 -2.94 2.88
CA MET A 377 22.36 -2.25 2.69
C MET A 377 22.57 -0.80 2.22
N LEU A 378 23.48 -0.05 2.88
CA LEU A 378 23.81 1.31 2.46
C LEU A 378 24.39 1.33 1.04
N ALA A 379 25.33 0.45 0.72
CA ALA A 379 25.92 0.37 -0.60
C ALA A 379 24.92 -0.04 -1.70
N GLY A 380 23.91 -0.83 -1.34
CA GLY A 380 22.82 -1.26 -2.24
C GLY A 380 21.62 -0.32 -2.27
N GLY A 381 21.64 0.82 -1.57
CA GLY A 381 20.51 1.76 -1.52
C GLY A 381 19.27 1.24 -0.79
N ILE A 382 19.43 0.23 0.08
CA ILE A 382 18.31 -0.35 0.86
C ILE A 382 18.14 0.46 2.14
N ALA A 383 16.99 1.14 2.28
CA ALA A 383 16.66 1.94 3.45
C ALA A 383 16.36 1.08 4.70
N LEU A 384 16.50 1.71 5.87
CA LEU A 384 15.94 1.17 7.12
C LEU A 384 14.43 1.37 7.09
N GLN A 385 13.70 0.26 7.09
CA GLN A 385 12.24 0.24 7.08
C GLN A 385 11.73 -1.08 7.69
N ARG A 386 10.43 -1.20 7.95
CA ARG A 386 9.84 -2.36 8.66
C ARG A 386 10.33 -3.72 8.12
N MET A 387 10.36 -3.90 6.79
CA MET A 387 10.72 -5.18 6.18
C MET A 387 12.22 -5.51 6.35
N SER A 388 13.10 -4.52 6.20
CA SER A 388 14.54 -4.71 6.38
C SER A 388 14.92 -4.98 7.84
N LEU A 389 14.27 -4.30 8.78
CA LEU A 389 14.50 -4.50 10.21
C LEU A 389 13.94 -5.85 10.70
N ALA A 390 12.72 -6.22 10.27
CA ALA A 390 12.16 -7.54 10.53
C ALA A 390 13.05 -8.65 9.95
N ALA A 391 13.63 -8.44 8.76
CA ALA A 391 14.57 -9.37 8.14
C ALA A 391 15.83 -9.62 9.01
N ILE A 392 16.38 -8.57 9.61
CA ILE A 392 17.54 -8.70 10.52
C ILE A 392 17.13 -9.50 11.76
N ILE A 393 15.94 -9.26 12.33
CA ILE A 393 15.46 -10.00 13.50
C ILE A 393 15.23 -11.48 13.18
N ILE A 394 14.63 -11.77 12.01
CA ILE A 394 14.44 -13.17 11.53
C ILE A 394 15.80 -13.85 11.31
N ALA A 395 16.70 -13.16 10.61
CA ALA A 395 18.03 -13.68 10.33
C ALA A 395 18.82 -13.95 11.61
N MET A 396 18.64 -13.14 12.65
CA MET A 396 19.39 -13.19 13.90
C MET A 396 19.36 -14.58 14.54
N GLY A 397 18.20 -15.24 14.57
CA GLY A 397 18.09 -16.62 15.04
C GLY A 397 18.96 -17.59 14.25
N MET A 398 19.08 -17.39 12.94
CA MET A 398 19.87 -18.24 12.05
C MET A 398 21.34 -17.85 11.97
N LEU A 399 21.70 -16.60 12.31
CA LEU A 399 23.05 -16.06 12.21
C LEU A 399 24.03 -16.76 13.17
N VAL A 400 23.53 -17.11 14.34
CA VAL A 400 24.35 -17.70 15.40
C VAL A 400 24.70 -19.16 15.13
N ASP A 401 23.88 -19.88 14.39
CA ASP A 401 23.98 -21.32 14.18
C ASP A 401 25.33 -21.76 13.58
N ASN A 402 25.83 -21.02 12.58
CA ASN A 402 27.10 -21.36 11.94
C ASN A 402 28.25 -21.27 12.93
N ALA A 403 28.27 -20.24 13.76
CA ALA A 403 29.28 -20.04 14.80
C ALA A 403 29.15 -21.07 15.93
N ILE A 404 27.94 -21.47 16.32
CA ILE A 404 27.70 -22.56 17.29
C ILE A 404 28.31 -23.85 16.79
N VAL A 405 28.02 -24.28 15.56
CA VAL A 405 28.50 -25.57 15.01
C VAL A 405 30.02 -25.59 14.92
N VAL A 406 30.66 -24.52 14.43
CA VAL A 406 32.13 -24.43 14.35
C VAL A 406 32.78 -24.42 15.74
N SER A 407 32.21 -23.62 16.67
CA SER A 407 32.74 -23.52 18.06
C SER A 407 32.59 -24.83 18.82
N ASP A 408 31.40 -25.48 18.76
CA ASP A 408 31.15 -26.77 19.42
C ASP A 408 32.07 -27.85 18.85
N SER A 409 32.21 -27.96 17.53
CA SER A 409 33.13 -28.90 16.88
C SER A 409 34.58 -28.67 17.28
N ALA A 410 35.03 -27.43 17.41
CA ALA A 410 36.38 -27.12 17.86
C ALA A 410 36.58 -27.49 19.33
N LEU A 411 35.61 -27.24 20.21
CA LEU A 411 35.63 -27.58 21.62
C LEU A 411 35.65 -29.11 21.82
N VAL A 412 34.80 -29.85 21.12
CA VAL A 412 34.78 -31.33 21.16
C VAL A 412 36.12 -31.90 20.70
N ASN A 413 36.75 -31.41 19.63
CA ASN A 413 38.06 -31.83 19.19
C ASN A 413 39.17 -31.52 20.22
N MET A 414 39.08 -30.39 20.92
CA MET A 414 40.01 -30.05 22.02
C MET A 414 39.82 -30.98 23.22
N GLN A 415 38.56 -31.32 23.58
CA GLN A 415 38.26 -32.30 24.65
C GLN A 415 38.74 -33.73 24.30
N ARG A 416 38.81 -34.09 23.00
CA ARG A 416 39.44 -35.33 22.53
C ARG A 416 40.97 -35.29 22.55
N GLY A 417 41.59 -34.26 23.14
CA GLY A 417 43.04 -34.13 23.33
C GLY A 417 43.81 -33.52 22.16
N MET A 418 43.13 -33.05 21.09
CA MET A 418 43.84 -32.43 19.96
C MET A 418 44.45 -31.08 20.33
N ARG A 419 45.55 -30.70 19.69
CA ARG A 419 46.18 -29.38 19.85
C ARG A 419 45.20 -28.31 19.37
N LYS A 420 45.10 -27.19 20.09
CA LYS A 420 44.10 -26.09 19.86
C LYS A 420 44.00 -25.66 18.38
N ARG A 421 45.13 -25.37 17.73
CA ARG A 421 45.21 -24.94 16.34
C ARG A 421 44.73 -26.04 15.36
N VAL A 422 45.06 -27.28 15.65
CA VAL A 422 44.65 -28.45 14.84
C VAL A 422 43.14 -28.68 15.00
N SER A 423 42.64 -28.56 16.24
CA SER A 423 41.20 -28.66 16.53
C SER A 423 40.39 -27.63 15.75
N ILE A 424 40.81 -26.36 15.76
CA ILE A 424 40.15 -25.27 15.05
C ILE A 424 40.17 -25.54 13.53
N MET A 425 41.33 -25.87 12.98
CA MET A 425 41.44 -26.13 11.54
C MET A 425 40.64 -27.34 11.09
N LYS A 426 40.59 -28.42 11.88
CA LYS A 426 39.75 -29.60 11.60
C LYS A 426 38.28 -29.29 11.70
N ALA A 427 37.85 -28.52 12.70
CA ALA A 427 36.47 -28.08 12.83
C ALA A 427 36.02 -27.24 11.61
N CYS A 428 36.80 -26.21 11.26
CA CYS A 428 36.46 -25.36 10.09
C CYS A 428 36.48 -26.14 8.77
N SER A 429 37.45 -27.03 8.54
CA SER A 429 37.50 -27.78 7.29
C SER A 429 36.38 -28.80 7.12
N GLY A 430 35.97 -29.43 8.22
CA GLY A 430 34.88 -30.42 8.20
C GLY A 430 33.48 -29.79 8.05
N THR A 431 33.30 -28.57 8.57
CA THR A 431 31.95 -27.95 8.58
C THR A 431 31.74 -26.89 7.51
N ALA A 432 32.80 -26.37 6.87
CA ALA A 432 32.71 -25.23 5.93
C ALA A 432 31.73 -25.47 4.78
N LEU A 433 31.84 -26.62 4.09
CA LEU A 433 31.00 -26.93 2.92
C LEU A 433 29.53 -27.27 3.30
N PRO A 434 29.28 -28.15 4.30
CA PRO A 434 27.92 -28.40 4.78
C PRO A 434 27.20 -27.14 5.26
N LEU A 435 27.90 -26.24 5.98
CA LEU A 435 27.29 -24.97 6.44
C LEU A 435 27.05 -24.00 5.28
N LEU A 436 27.92 -23.94 4.27
CA LEU A 436 27.67 -23.14 3.07
C LEU A 436 26.42 -23.63 2.33
N ALA A 437 26.37 -24.95 2.07
CA ALA A 437 25.21 -25.54 1.40
C ALA A 437 23.90 -25.28 2.17
N ALA A 438 23.91 -25.47 3.49
CA ALA A 438 22.78 -25.18 4.35
C ALA A 438 22.39 -23.69 4.33
N THR A 439 23.37 -22.78 4.31
CA THR A 439 23.15 -21.33 4.23
C THR A 439 22.53 -20.95 2.88
N VAL A 440 23.08 -21.45 1.77
CA VAL A 440 22.54 -21.21 0.42
C VAL A 440 21.13 -21.76 0.29
N ILE A 441 20.87 -22.97 0.81
CA ILE A 441 19.53 -23.55 0.80
C ILE A 441 18.55 -22.69 1.60
N ALA A 442 18.94 -22.18 2.78
CA ALA A 442 18.10 -21.29 3.57
C ALA A 442 17.76 -19.99 2.82
N ILE A 443 18.68 -19.46 2.02
CA ILE A 443 18.41 -18.30 1.14
C ILE A 443 17.46 -18.69 0.01
N LEU A 444 17.66 -19.85 -0.61
CA LEU A 444 16.84 -20.33 -1.72
C LEU A 444 15.36 -20.55 -1.34
N THR A 445 15.04 -20.83 -0.06
CA THR A 445 13.65 -20.97 0.38
C THR A 445 12.87 -19.67 0.24
N PHE A 446 13.52 -18.51 0.28
CA PHE A 446 12.90 -17.20 0.07
C PHE A 446 12.88 -16.74 -1.40
N LEU A 447 13.56 -17.45 -2.30
CA LEU A 447 13.68 -17.08 -3.72
C LEU A 447 12.34 -16.90 -4.44
N PRO A 448 11.29 -17.72 -4.18
CA PRO A 448 9.97 -17.53 -4.80
C PRO A 448 9.34 -16.17 -4.50
N ILE A 449 9.59 -15.60 -3.31
CA ILE A 449 9.12 -14.27 -2.93
C ILE A 449 9.90 -13.21 -3.72
N TYR A 450 11.22 -13.33 -3.80
CA TYR A 450 12.07 -12.35 -4.49
C TYR A 450 11.76 -12.21 -5.98
N TYR A 451 11.49 -13.32 -6.66
CA TYR A 451 11.16 -13.32 -8.09
C TYR A 451 9.68 -13.10 -8.40
N SER A 452 8.82 -12.97 -7.37
CA SER A 452 7.41 -12.67 -7.58
C SER A 452 7.25 -11.26 -8.19
N PRO A 453 6.66 -11.11 -9.38
CA PRO A 453 6.47 -9.81 -10.04
C PRO A 453 5.33 -8.99 -9.41
N HIS A 454 4.63 -9.55 -8.44
CA HIS A 454 3.55 -8.88 -7.74
C HIS A 454 4.07 -7.79 -6.78
N ILE A 455 3.28 -6.75 -6.50
CA ILE A 455 3.61 -5.68 -5.54
C ILE A 455 4.10 -6.25 -4.19
N THR A 456 3.47 -7.32 -3.70
CA THR A 456 3.89 -8.00 -2.47
C THR A 456 5.30 -8.58 -2.55
N GLY A 457 5.74 -9.03 -3.75
CA GLY A 457 7.12 -9.45 -3.99
C GLY A 457 8.09 -8.27 -3.91
N GLU A 458 7.74 -7.13 -4.48
CA GLU A 458 8.55 -5.89 -4.39
C GLU A 458 8.66 -5.42 -2.93
N LEU A 459 7.57 -5.37 -2.18
CA LEU A 459 7.55 -5.01 -0.76
C LEU A 459 8.45 -5.90 0.10
N LEU A 460 8.49 -7.22 -0.18
CA LEU A 460 9.33 -8.16 0.56
C LEU A 460 10.72 -8.39 -0.06
N SER A 461 11.05 -7.78 -1.18
CA SER A 461 12.34 -7.97 -1.84
C SER A 461 13.51 -7.60 -0.92
N SER A 462 13.40 -6.49 -0.19
CA SER A 462 14.37 -6.06 0.80
C SER A 462 14.55 -7.06 1.94
N LEU A 463 13.47 -7.71 2.39
CA LEU A 463 13.53 -8.78 3.41
C LEU A 463 14.39 -9.93 2.91
N VAL A 464 14.19 -10.40 1.67
CA VAL A 464 14.95 -11.53 1.10
C VAL A 464 16.42 -11.18 0.93
N ILE A 465 16.73 -9.97 0.42
CA ILE A 465 18.11 -9.51 0.24
C ILE A 465 18.84 -9.42 1.57
N VAL A 466 18.21 -8.78 2.58
CA VAL A 466 18.80 -8.58 3.90
C VAL A 466 19.04 -9.90 4.62
N ILE A 467 18.09 -10.85 4.57
CA ILE A 467 18.30 -12.21 5.11
C ILE A 467 19.46 -12.88 4.38
N GLY A 468 19.49 -12.85 3.05
CA GLY A 468 20.51 -13.48 2.24
C GLY A 468 21.93 -12.97 2.55
N VAL A 469 22.08 -11.65 2.58
CA VAL A 469 23.36 -10.98 2.91
C VAL A 469 23.77 -11.31 4.34
N SER A 470 22.86 -11.23 5.31
CA SER A 470 23.12 -11.52 6.72
C SER A 470 23.62 -12.95 6.92
N LEU A 471 22.94 -13.92 6.31
CA LEU A 471 23.30 -15.35 6.41
C LEU A 471 24.67 -15.64 5.76
N MET A 472 24.98 -14.99 4.63
CA MET A 472 26.29 -15.15 3.99
C MET A 472 27.42 -14.59 4.87
N PHE A 473 27.22 -13.42 5.50
CA PHE A 473 28.21 -12.89 6.45
C PHE A 473 28.34 -13.76 7.70
N SER A 474 27.25 -14.34 8.20
CA SER A 474 27.31 -15.31 9.29
C SER A 474 28.24 -16.48 8.96
N TRP A 475 28.11 -17.05 7.76
CA TRP A 475 29.02 -18.12 7.31
C TRP A 475 30.47 -17.63 7.21
N VAL A 476 30.72 -16.45 6.66
CA VAL A 476 32.06 -15.85 6.58
C VAL A 476 32.67 -15.65 7.98
N PHE A 477 31.96 -15.06 8.92
CA PHE A 477 32.43 -14.79 10.27
C PHE A 477 32.56 -16.08 11.10
N ALA A 478 31.73 -17.08 10.87
CA ALA A 478 31.89 -18.39 11.49
C ALA A 478 33.20 -19.07 11.10
N LEU A 479 33.76 -18.78 9.91
CA LEU A 479 35.03 -19.34 9.43
C LEU A 479 36.25 -18.40 9.60
N THR A 480 36.07 -17.15 9.98
CA THR A 480 37.11 -16.13 10.14
C THR A 480 37.20 -15.61 11.57
N GLN A 481 36.15 -14.92 12.05
CA GLN A 481 36.13 -14.30 13.38
C GLN A 481 36.03 -15.35 14.48
N THR A 482 35.13 -16.34 14.36
CA THR A 482 34.92 -17.36 15.40
C THR A 482 36.19 -18.19 15.66
N PRO A 483 36.90 -18.74 14.65
CA PRO A 483 38.18 -19.44 14.85
C PRO A 483 39.26 -18.55 15.46
N PHE A 484 39.35 -17.31 15.04
CA PHE A 484 40.26 -16.32 15.58
C PHE A 484 40.03 -16.08 17.07
N PHE A 485 38.78 -15.82 17.48
CA PHE A 485 38.45 -15.62 18.87
C PHE A 485 38.60 -16.87 19.73
N ILE A 486 38.31 -18.07 19.20
CA ILE A 486 38.62 -19.33 19.88
C ILE A 486 40.13 -19.42 20.13
N GLN A 487 40.99 -19.09 19.13
CA GLN A 487 42.42 -19.12 19.27
C GLN A 487 42.93 -18.16 20.35
N GLU A 488 42.37 -16.96 20.48
CA GLU A 488 42.86 -15.95 21.41
C GLU A 488 42.28 -16.13 22.82
N PHE A 489 41.01 -16.38 22.98
CA PHE A 489 40.30 -16.24 24.26
C PHE A 489 39.95 -17.57 24.94
N VAL A 490 39.87 -18.70 24.21
CA VAL A 490 39.45 -19.99 24.80
C VAL A 490 40.70 -20.70 25.36
N ARG A 491 40.66 -21.13 26.63
CA ARG A 491 41.72 -21.92 27.25
C ARG A 491 41.63 -23.38 26.83
N ARG A 492 42.79 -24.10 26.84
CA ARG A 492 42.78 -25.54 26.65
C ARG A 492 42.14 -26.22 27.87
N PRO A 493 41.36 -27.30 27.66
CA PRO A 493 40.84 -28.11 28.77
C PRO A 493 42.01 -28.68 29.60
N ARG A 494 41.83 -28.73 30.90
CA ARG A 494 42.80 -29.33 31.82
C ARG A 494 42.85 -30.86 31.63
N PRO A 495 43.94 -31.54 31.94
CA PRO A 495 44.04 -33.01 31.84
C PRO A 495 42.97 -33.77 32.65
N SER A 496 42.47 -33.19 33.76
CA SER A 496 41.34 -33.70 34.54
C SER A 496 40.01 -33.65 33.83
N GLU A 497 39.81 -32.65 32.94
CA GLU A 497 38.58 -32.47 32.14
C GLU A 497 38.56 -33.35 30.90
N LEU A 498 39.72 -33.93 30.50
CA LEU A 498 39.88 -34.86 29.36
C LEU A 498 39.48 -36.31 29.71
N ARG A 499 39.28 -36.64 31.00
CA ARG A 499 38.98 -38.02 31.47
C ARG A 499 37.50 -38.37 31.51
N GLY A 500 36.61 -37.40 31.28
CA GLY A 500 35.15 -37.65 31.23
C GLY A 500 34.67 -38.21 29.89
N THR A 501 33.69 -39.11 29.93
CA THR A 501 33.02 -39.59 28.73
C THR A 501 32.18 -38.42 28.14
N LEU A 502 32.51 -38.04 26.91
CA LEU A 502 31.74 -37.07 26.17
C LEU A 502 30.29 -37.53 26.05
N PHE A 503 29.32 -36.62 26.28
CA PHE A 503 27.90 -36.90 26.20
C PHE A 503 27.41 -37.99 27.20
N SER A 504 27.89 -38.01 28.44
CA SER A 504 27.48 -38.90 29.54
C SER A 504 26.56 -38.16 30.52
N GLY A 505 25.65 -38.91 31.15
CA GLY A 505 24.74 -38.42 32.18
C GLY A 505 23.32 -38.94 32.00
N LYS A 506 22.56 -38.97 33.09
CA LYS A 506 21.17 -39.55 33.14
C LYS A 506 20.25 -39.01 32.03
N ALA A 507 20.42 -37.73 31.62
CA ALA A 507 19.60 -37.10 30.53
C ALA A 507 19.96 -37.70 29.17
N TYR A 508 21.25 -37.84 28.86
CA TYR A 508 21.72 -38.46 27.61
C TYR A 508 21.37 -39.96 27.55
N ASP A 509 21.41 -40.66 28.64
CA ASP A 509 21.05 -42.08 28.70
C ASP A 509 19.56 -42.31 28.49
N ARG A 510 18.69 -41.44 29.07
CA ARG A 510 17.26 -41.44 28.81
C ARG A 510 16.98 -41.14 27.33
N PHE A 511 17.70 -40.18 26.75
CA PHE A 511 17.52 -39.80 25.34
C PHE A 511 17.99 -40.94 24.41
N ARG A 512 19.09 -41.62 24.71
CA ARG A 512 19.52 -42.83 23.99
C ARG A 512 18.44 -43.93 24.05
N SER A 513 17.83 -44.13 25.21
CA SER A 513 16.75 -45.12 25.39
C SER A 513 15.52 -44.75 24.56
N ALA A 514 15.14 -43.46 24.53
CA ALA A 514 14.04 -42.97 23.68
C ALA A 514 14.34 -43.15 22.19
N LEU A 515 15.58 -42.86 21.75
CA LEU A 515 15.99 -43.07 20.36
C LEU A 515 15.94 -44.58 19.97
N ARG A 516 16.41 -45.47 20.87
CA ARG A 516 16.30 -46.91 20.64
C ARG A 516 14.88 -47.36 20.47
N PHE A 517 13.96 -46.86 21.33
CA PHE A 517 12.53 -47.13 21.23
C PHE A 517 11.92 -46.68 19.91
N VAL A 518 12.23 -45.46 19.48
CA VAL A 518 11.77 -44.85 18.22
C VAL A 518 12.30 -45.62 16.99
N ILE A 519 13.58 -45.96 16.96
CA ILE A 519 14.18 -46.73 15.87
C ILE A 519 13.63 -48.16 15.81
N ARG A 520 13.37 -48.81 16.96
CA ARG A 520 12.74 -50.13 17.05
C ARG A 520 11.33 -50.10 16.48
N HIS A 521 10.54 -49.07 16.81
CA HIS A 521 9.15 -48.92 16.37
C HIS A 521 9.01 -47.91 15.21
N ARG A 522 9.99 -47.89 14.27
CA ARG A 522 10.08 -46.93 13.19
C ARG A 522 8.82 -46.77 12.35
N TYR A 523 8.09 -47.86 12.06
CA TYR A 523 6.84 -47.82 11.30
C TYR A 523 5.72 -47.11 12.09
N ALA A 524 5.61 -47.40 13.38
CA ALA A 524 4.64 -46.74 14.24
C ALA A 524 4.96 -45.25 14.43
N THR A 525 6.24 -44.91 14.56
CA THR A 525 6.68 -43.48 14.64
C THR A 525 6.32 -42.70 13.39
N VAL A 526 6.65 -43.24 12.21
CA VAL A 526 6.33 -42.59 10.93
C VAL A 526 4.82 -42.54 10.73
N GLY A 527 4.08 -43.61 11.07
CA GLY A 527 2.61 -43.64 11.02
C GLY A 527 1.97 -42.56 11.91
N LEU A 528 2.45 -42.40 13.14
CA LEU A 528 2.00 -41.36 14.07
C LEU A 528 2.23 -39.96 13.48
N MET A 529 3.43 -39.72 12.83
CA MET A 529 3.73 -38.43 12.22
C MET A 529 2.82 -38.11 11.04
N VAL A 530 2.48 -39.10 10.22
CA VAL A 530 1.51 -38.94 9.12
C VAL A 530 0.14 -38.58 9.67
N VAL A 531 -0.34 -39.24 10.73
CA VAL A 531 -1.61 -38.90 11.38
C VAL A 531 -1.60 -37.47 11.92
N LEU A 532 -0.55 -37.08 12.64
CA LEU A 532 -0.41 -35.70 13.14
C LEU A 532 -0.39 -34.67 12.00
N LEU A 533 0.28 -34.97 10.89
CA LEU A 533 0.30 -34.11 9.72
C LEU A 533 -1.12 -33.95 9.11
N VAL A 534 -1.85 -35.05 8.97
CA VAL A 534 -3.24 -35.01 8.45
C VAL A 534 -4.15 -34.19 9.37
N VAL A 535 -4.05 -34.42 10.69
CA VAL A 535 -4.81 -33.64 11.69
C VAL A 535 -4.45 -32.16 11.61
N SER A 536 -3.16 -31.82 11.48
CA SER A 536 -2.71 -30.44 11.34
C SER A 536 -3.22 -29.81 10.05
N ALA A 537 -3.15 -30.52 8.94
CA ALA A 537 -3.69 -30.03 7.66
C ALA A 537 -5.20 -29.78 7.75
N TRP A 538 -5.93 -30.64 8.44
CA TRP A 538 -7.36 -30.44 8.70
C TRP A 538 -7.62 -29.23 9.61
N SER A 539 -6.78 -29.02 10.62
CA SER A 539 -6.92 -27.90 11.57
C SER A 539 -6.70 -26.51 10.93
N PHE A 540 -6.02 -26.43 9.78
CA PHE A 540 -5.91 -25.18 9.00
C PHE A 540 -7.28 -24.63 8.53
N LYS A 541 -8.32 -25.44 8.55
CA LYS A 541 -9.70 -24.98 8.28
C LYS A 541 -10.19 -23.99 9.33
N PHE A 542 -9.71 -24.09 10.56
CA PHE A 542 -10.15 -23.28 11.71
C PHE A 542 -9.28 -22.02 11.90
N ILE A 543 -8.18 -21.88 11.15
CA ILE A 543 -7.30 -20.73 11.24
C ILE A 543 -7.84 -19.61 10.34
N PRO A 544 -8.10 -18.40 10.89
CA PRO A 544 -8.52 -17.26 10.08
C PRO A 544 -7.49 -16.93 8.99
N LYS A 545 -7.95 -16.67 7.77
CA LYS A 545 -7.08 -16.37 6.62
C LYS A 545 -7.28 -14.92 6.21
N VAL A 546 -6.21 -14.15 6.29
CA VAL A 546 -6.17 -12.75 5.87
C VAL A 546 -4.97 -12.54 4.95
N PHE A 547 -5.11 -11.71 3.92
CA PHE A 547 -4.00 -11.49 2.99
C PHE A 547 -2.86 -10.72 3.65
N VAL A 548 -3.16 -9.53 4.16
CA VAL A 548 -2.22 -8.67 4.87
C VAL A 548 -2.88 -8.21 6.18
N PRO A 549 -2.18 -8.27 7.32
CA PRO A 549 -2.75 -7.85 8.60
C PRO A 549 -2.96 -6.32 8.64
N ALA A 550 -3.95 -5.91 9.42
CA ALA A 550 -4.16 -4.51 9.72
C ALA A 550 -3.04 -3.95 10.61
N LEU A 551 -2.81 -2.64 10.50
CA LEU A 551 -1.91 -1.90 11.38
C LEU A 551 -2.69 -1.30 12.54
N GLU A 552 -2.09 -1.26 13.72
CA GLU A 552 -2.60 -0.51 14.87
C GLU A 552 -1.93 0.87 14.90
N LYS A 553 -2.60 1.85 14.27
CA LYS A 553 -2.24 3.27 14.33
C LYS A 553 -3.28 4.03 15.14
N PRO A 554 -2.95 5.22 15.68
CA PRO A 554 -3.94 6.08 16.35
C PRO A 554 -4.89 6.76 15.36
N TYR A 555 -5.10 6.20 14.18
CA TYR A 555 -5.92 6.74 13.11
C TYR A 555 -6.85 5.68 12.53
N PHE A 556 -8.04 6.11 12.08
CA PHE A 556 -8.93 5.34 11.23
C PHE A 556 -9.78 6.29 10.37
N THR A 557 -10.36 5.79 9.28
CA THR A 557 -11.22 6.58 8.40
C THR A 557 -12.65 6.07 8.39
N LEU A 558 -13.60 7.00 8.21
CA LEU A 558 -14.95 6.69 7.81
C LEU A 558 -15.16 7.22 6.39
N ASP A 559 -15.47 6.34 5.47
CA ASP A 559 -15.97 6.72 4.15
C ASP A 559 -17.49 6.72 4.20
N VAL A 560 -18.07 7.80 3.71
CA VAL A 560 -19.52 8.05 3.76
C VAL A 560 -20.00 8.35 2.34
N TRP A 561 -20.96 7.59 1.85
CA TRP A 561 -21.63 7.85 0.58
C TRP A 561 -23.11 8.10 0.84
N LEU A 562 -23.59 9.25 0.41
CA LEU A 562 -25.01 9.53 0.32
C LEU A 562 -25.55 8.94 -1.01
N PRO A 563 -26.87 8.84 -1.18
CA PRO A 563 -27.46 8.43 -2.45
C PRO A 563 -26.89 9.22 -3.62
N GLU A 564 -26.72 8.57 -4.78
CA GLU A 564 -26.25 9.26 -5.99
C GLU A 564 -27.21 10.41 -6.36
N GLY A 565 -26.63 11.52 -6.84
CA GLY A 565 -27.37 12.75 -7.12
C GLY A 565 -27.52 13.69 -5.91
N THR A 566 -27.02 13.33 -4.72
CA THR A 566 -27.05 14.23 -3.56
C THR A 566 -26.08 15.41 -3.79
N ASP A 567 -26.53 16.61 -3.45
CA ASP A 567 -25.71 17.82 -3.52
C ASP A 567 -24.58 17.81 -2.47
N ILE A 568 -23.48 18.47 -2.81
CA ILE A 568 -22.31 18.53 -1.93
C ILE A 568 -22.60 19.26 -0.60
N ALA A 569 -23.51 20.23 -0.58
CA ALA A 569 -23.88 20.93 0.64
C ALA A 569 -24.63 20.03 1.62
N GLU A 570 -25.48 19.13 1.15
CA GLU A 570 -26.13 18.11 1.99
C GLU A 570 -25.14 17.08 2.49
N THR A 571 -24.18 16.71 1.64
CA THR A 571 -23.09 15.81 2.03
C THR A 571 -22.21 16.45 3.12
N ASP A 572 -21.89 17.74 3.00
CA ASP A 572 -21.13 18.50 4.02
C ASP A 572 -21.92 18.61 5.34
N ARG A 573 -23.22 18.86 5.27
CA ARG A 573 -24.09 18.90 6.46
C ARG A 573 -24.06 17.56 7.20
N MET A 574 -24.30 16.46 6.50
CA MET A 574 -24.32 15.11 7.07
C MET A 574 -22.95 14.71 7.64
N ALA A 575 -21.89 14.98 6.88
CA ALA A 575 -20.52 14.69 7.32
C ALA A 575 -20.14 15.52 8.56
N SER A 576 -20.59 16.78 8.64
CA SER A 576 -20.36 17.63 9.81
C SER A 576 -21.10 17.13 11.03
N GLU A 577 -22.36 16.68 10.91
CA GLU A 577 -23.12 16.07 12.00
C GLU A 577 -22.44 14.80 12.54
N MET A 578 -21.92 13.95 11.64
CA MET A 578 -21.15 12.76 12.02
C MET A 578 -19.84 13.15 12.73
N ALA A 579 -19.13 14.14 12.20
CA ALA A 579 -17.89 14.63 12.78
C ALA A 579 -18.13 15.18 14.19
N ASP A 580 -19.20 15.94 14.42
CA ASP A 580 -19.56 16.47 15.73
C ASP A 580 -19.89 15.35 16.72
N TYR A 581 -20.63 14.33 16.29
CA TYR A 581 -20.88 13.15 17.11
C TYR A 581 -19.61 12.43 17.54
N ILE A 582 -18.67 12.23 16.60
CA ILE A 582 -17.41 11.51 16.88
C ILE A 582 -16.45 12.38 17.71
N ARG A 583 -16.41 13.69 17.47
CA ARG A 583 -15.57 14.65 18.22
C ARG A 583 -15.92 14.67 19.71
N ASN A 584 -17.18 14.48 20.05
CA ASN A 584 -17.65 14.45 21.43
C ASN A 584 -17.33 13.15 22.17
N GLN A 585 -16.66 12.17 21.54
CA GLN A 585 -16.17 10.97 22.21
C GLN A 585 -14.85 11.25 22.90
N GLU A 586 -14.69 10.75 24.12
CA GLU A 586 -13.49 11.02 24.96
C GLU A 586 -12.18 10.56 24.33
N GLU A 587 -12.24 9.51 23.51
CA GLU A 587 -11.07 8.93 22.85
C GLU A 587 -10.58 9.73 21.65
N THR A 588 -11.38 10.66 21.13
CA THR A 588 -11.06 11.45 19.94
C THR A 588 -10.12 12.59 20.28
N GLU A 589 -9.03 12.75 19.53
CA GLU A 589 -8.10 13.87 19.63
C GLU A 589 -8.41 14.95 18.57
N MET A 590 -8.62 14.54 17.30
CA MET A 590 -8.87 15.45 16.19
C MET A 590 -9.68 14.73 15.09
N ILE A 591 -10.51 15.50 14.38
CA ILE A 591 -11.22 15.01 13.18
C ILE A 591 -10.95 15.94 12.01
N SER A 592 -10.54 15.36 10.89
CA SER A 592 -10.49 16.05 9.60
C SER A 592 -11.54 15.48 8.67
N THR A 593 -12.40 16.36 8.15
CA THR A 593 -13.51 16.01 7.26
C THR A 593 -13.21 16.50 5.85
N TYR A 594 -13.40 15.64 4.87
CA TYR A 594 -13.18 15.88 3.45
C TYR A 594 -14.47 15.56 2.71
N VAL A 595 -15.00 16.50 1.93
CA VAL A 595 -16.30 16.36 1.22
C VAL A 595 -16.10 16.58 -0.26
N GLY A 596 -16.81 15.82 -1.08
CA GLY A 596 -16.81 15.91 -2.54
C GLY A 596 -15.62 15.22 -3.23
N ARG A 597 -14.57 14.89 -2.50
CA ARG A 597 -13.37 14.21 -3.03
C ARG A 597 -12.53 13.66 -1.88
N THR A 598 -11.79 12.56 -2.10
CA THR A 598 -10.78 12.09 -1.13
C THR A 598 -9.67 13.11 -0.94
N PRO A 599 -9.08 13.21 0.26
CA PRO A 599 -7.86 13.99 0.47
C PRO A 599 -6.69 13.45 -0.37
N PRO A 600 -5.59 14.21 -0.50
CA PRO A 600 -4.34 13.69 -1.04
C PRO A 600 -3.95 12.39 -0.34
N ARG A 601 -3.33 11.47 -1.07
CA ARG A 601 -2.96 10.16 -0.54
C ARG A 601 -1.87 10.29 0.52
N TYR A 602 -2.26 10.52 1.77
CA TYR A 602 -1.32 10.68 2.90
C TYR A 602 -0.80 9.35 3.46
N TYR A 603 -1.46 8.23 3.13
CA TYR A 603 -1.04 6.89 3.52
C TYR A 603 -1.32 5.86 2.42
N LEU A 604 -0.54 4.76 2.42
CA LEU A 604 -0.59 3.72 1.39
C LEU A 604 -1.99 3.12 1.17
N SER A 605 -2.72 2.83 2.24
CA SER A 605 -4.05 2.21 2.15
C SER A 605 -5.17 3.18 1.82
N ASN A 606 -4.90 4.49 1.72
CA ASN A 606 -5.94 5.46 1.37
C ASN A 606 -6.29 5.34 -0.13
N VAL A 607 -7.59 5.11 -0.41
CA VAL A 607 -8.09 5.04 -1.80
C VAL A 607 -8.34 6.45 -2.30
N SER A 608 -7.96 6.74 -3.54
CA SER A 608 -8.25 8.03 -4.18
C SER A 608 -9.48 7.93 -5.06
N PHE A 609 -10.56 8.57 -4.64
CA PHE A 609 -11.75 8.80 -5.46
C PHE A 609 -11.67 10.18 -6.11
N GLY A 610 -12.10 10.29 -7.36
CA GLY A 610 -12.26 11.55 -8.05
C GLY A 610 -13.40 12.39 -7.48
N PRO A 611 -13.76 13.53 -8.11
CA PRO A 611 -14.89 14.35 -7.66
C PRO A 611 -16.19 13.53 -7.59
N GLN A 612 -16.81 13.50 -6.40
CA GLN A 612 -18.07 12.83 -6.11
C GLN A 612 -18.84 13.65 -5.07
N PRO A 613 -19.81 14.48 -5.47
CA PRO A 613 -20.53 15.37 -4.56
C PRO A 613 -21.19 14.65 -3.38
N ASN A 614 -21.61 13.41 -3.57
CA ASN A 614 -22.27 12.56 -2.57
C ASN A 614 -21.30 11.80 -1.64
N TYR A 615 -19.97 12.06 -1.73
CA TYR A 615 -18.94 11.38 -0.95
C TYR A 615 -18.30 12.29 0.09
N ALA A 616 -18.09 11.73 1.29
CA ALA A 616 -17.25 12.34 2.31
C ALA A 616 -16.33 11.31 2.96
N GLN A 617 -15.17 11.77 3.44
CA GLN A 617 -14.26 10.99 4.28
C GLN A 617 -13.98 11.75 5.57
N LEU A 618 -14.09 11.05 6.70
CA LEU A 618 -13.65 11.56 8.00
C LEU A 618 -12.38 10.80 8.41
N LEU A 619 -11.30 11.52 8.63
CA LEU A 619 -10.09 10.98 9.26
C LEU A 619 -10.13 11.30 10.75
N VAL A 620 -10.23 10.26 11.56
CA VAL A 620 -10.29 10.37 13.02
C VAL A 620 -8.94 10.02 13.60
N LYS A 621 -8.35 10.94 14.36
CA LYS A 621 -7.18 10.73 15.20
C LYS A 621 -7.64 10.50 16.63
N ALA A 622 -7.30 9.36 17.21
CA ALA A 622 -7.53 9.05 18.61
C ALA A 622 -6.25 9.26 19.44
N ARG A 623 -6.39 9.38 20.74
CA ARG A 623 -5.26 9.62 21.66
C ARG A 623 -4.23 8.47 21.70
N SER A 624 -4.66 7.25 21.41
CA SER A 624 -3.79 6.08 21.34
C SER A 624 -4.35 4.98 20.43
N SER A 625 -3.49 4.08 19.94
CA SER A 625 -3.91 2.92 19.14
C SER A 625 -4.91 2.00 19.85
N LYS A 626 -4.83 1.90 21.19
CA LYS A 626 -5.78 1.11 21.97
C LYS A 626 -7.17 1.75 21.99
N GLU A 627 -7.24 3.04 22.14
CA GLU A 627 -8.48 3.81 22.11
C GLU A 627 -9.07 3.83 20.69
N THR A 628 -8.22 3.92 19.67
CA THR A 628 -8.64 3.76 18.25
C THR A 628 -9.42 2.46 18.03
N LYS A 629 -8.91 1.33 18.54
CA LYS A 629 -9.57 0.03 18.38
C LYS A 629 -10.92 0.00 19.09
N ALA A 630 -11.01 0.53 20.30
CA ALA A 630 -12.24 0.58 21.08
C ALA A 630 -13.29 1.47 20.42
N LEU A 631 -12.91 2.70 20.05
CA LEU A 631 -13.78 3.67 19.39
C LEU A 631 -14.28 3.14 18.03
N ARG A 632 -13.38 2.62 17.20
CA ARG A 632 -13.72 2.04 15.90
C ARG A 632 -14.72 0.90 16.01
N THR A 633 -14.52 -0.04 16.93
CA THR A 633 -15.44 -1.18 17.13
C THR A 633 -16.81 -0.69 17.55
N ARG A 634 -16.86 0.26 18.50
CA ARG A 634 -18.14 0.87 18.94
C ARG A 634 -18.84 1.58 17.79
N LEU A 635 -18.11 2.36 16.98
CA LEU A 635 -18.68 3.08 15.84
C LEU A 635 -19.16 2.14 14.73
N GLN A 636 -18.46 1.03 14.44
CA GLN A 636 -18.90 0.06 13.45
C GLN A 636 -20.31 -0.49 13.72
N ASP A 637 -20.64 -0.64 15.00
CA ASP A 637 -21.94 -1.18 15.42
C ASP A 637 -23.02 -0.09 15.54
N SER A 638 -22.66 1.12 15.97
CA SER A 638 -23.60 2.18 16.32
C SER A 638 -23.85 3.21 15.21
N ILE A 639 -22.83 3.55 14.41
CA ILE A 639 -22.89 4.69 13.48
C ILE A 639 -24.02 4.55 12.43
N ARG A 640 -24.27 3.33 11.95
CA ARG A 640 -25.31 3.05 10.96
C ARG A 640 -26.73 3.15 11.53
N THR A 641 -26.86 2.91 12.84
CA THR A 641 -28.15 3.05 13.52
C THR A 641 -28.45 4.51 13.80
N LEU A 642 -27.41 5.31 14.08
CA LEU A 642 -27.54 6.73 14.32
C LEU A 642 -27.76 7.54 13.03
N PHE A 643 -27.14 7.10 11.93
CA PHE A 643 -27.24 7.73 10.60
C PHE A 643 -27.70 6.69 9.56
N PRO A 644 -29.01 6.42 9.46
CA PRO A 644 -29.55 5.30 8.66
C PRO A 644 -29.56 5.53 7.14
N GLY A 645 -29.35 6.76 6.65
CA GLY A 645 -29.42 7.08 5.23
C GLY A 645 -28.16 6.77 4.42
N PRO A 646 -26.99 7.22 4.87
CA PRO A 646 -25.74 7.04 4.14
C PRO A 646 -25.19 5.61 4.22
N LEU A 647 -24.44 5.23 3.19
CA LEU A 647 -23.53 4.07 3.26
C LEU A 647 -22.25 4.47 4.00
N ILE A 648 -22.01 3.89 5.17
CA ILE A 648 -20.87 4.21 6.01
C ILE A 648 -19.92 3.00 6.10
N LYS A 649 -18.65 3.22 5.75
CA LYS A 649 -17.59 2.23 5.86
C LYS A 649 -16.50 2.71 6.81
N VAL A 650 -16.31 2.01 7.91
CA VAL A 650 -15.24 2.30 8.89
C VAL A 650 -14.01 1.48 8.55
N ASN A 651 -12.95 2.15 8.08
CA ASN A 651 -11.72 1.51 7.65
C ASN A 651 -10.63 1.62 8.71
N LYS A 652 -9.76 0.63 8.71
CA LYS A 652 -8.49 0.61 9.44
C LYS A 652 -7.33 0.79 8.46
N PHE A 653 -6.19 1.23 8.96
CA PHE A 653 -4.98 1.30 8.14
C PHE A 653 -4.43 -0.12 7.88
N GLU A 654 -3.99 -0.38 6.65
CA GLU A 654 -3.45 -1.68 6.21
C GLU A 654 -2.16 -1.47 5.42
N LEU A 655 -1.31 -2.51 5.33
CA LEU A 655 -0.06 -2.50 4.54
C LEU A 655 -0.29 -2.74 3.03
N SER A 656 -1.54 -2.82 2.60
CA SER A 656 -1.89 -2.93 1.19
C SER A 656 -2.85 -1.81 0.79
N PRO A 657 -2.86 -1.40 -0.49
CA PRO A 657 -3.89 -0.48 -0.97
C PRO A 657 -5.27 -1.07 -0.70
N LEU A 658 -6.16 -0.27 -0.13
CA LEU A 658 -7.56 -0.65 0.00
C LEU A 658 -8.23 -0.64 -1.37
N THR A 659 -9.18 -1.55 -1.56
CA THR A 659 -10.09 -1.55 -2.69
C THR A 659 -11.42 -0.91 -2.29
N GLU A 660 -12.20 -0.46 -3.27
CA GLU A 660 -13.53 0.13 -3.01
C GLU A 660 -14.44 -0.85 -2.26
N ALA A 661 -14.35 -2.12 -2.60
CA ALA A 661 -14.97 -3.21 -1.83
C ALA A 661 -13.97 -4.35 -1.61
N VAL A 662 -14.22 -5.18 -0.61
CA VAL A 662 -13.37 -6.32 -0.29
C VAL A 662 -13.64 -7.50 -1.24
N ILE A 663 -14.90 -7.70 -1.60
CA ILE A 663 -15.38 -8.75 -2.50
C ILE A 663 -16.16 -8.10 -3.64
N GLU A 664 -15.78 -8.38 -4.87
CA GLU A 664 -16.45 -7.94 -6.09
C GLU A 664 -16.76 -9.14 -6.98
N ALA A 665 -18.04 -9.35 -7.26
CA ALA A 665 -18.54 -10.28 -8.25
C ALA A 665 -18.84 -9.49 -9.53
N ARG A 666 -17.91 -9.51 -10.50
CA ARG A 666 -17.95 -8.67 -11.71
C ARG A 666 -18.54 -9.41 -12.88
N PHE A 667 -19.55 -8.82 -13.48
CA PHE A 667 -20.23 -9.27 -14.71
C PHE A 667 -19.84 -8.36 -15.88
N LEU A 668 -19.62 -8.94 -17.04
CA LEU A 668 -19.33 -8.23 -18.29
C LEU A 668 -20.37 -8.63 -19.34
N GLY A 669 -20.81 -7.66 -20.13
CA GLY A 669 -21.77 -7.91 -21.19
C GLY A 669 -22.20 -6.63 -21.90
N PRO A 670 -22.98 -6.73 -23.00
CA PRO A 670 -23.30 -5.56 -23.82
C PRO A 670 -24.46 -4.71 -23.28
N ASP A 671 -25.39 -5.28 -22.50
CA ASP A 671 -26.62 -4.59 -22.09
C ASP A 671 -26.59 -4.22 -20.59
N PRO A 672 -26.68 -2.91 -20.23
CA PRO A 672 -26.72 -2.45 -18.85
C PRO A 672 -27.86 -3.05 -18.01
N ALA A 673 -29.05 -3.26 -18.58
CA ALA A 673 -30.19 -3.78 -17.84
C ALA A 673 -30.00 -5.25 -17.45
N VAL A 674 -29.38 -6.06 -18.32
CA VAL A 674 -29.04 -7.43 -18.00
C VAL A 674 -27.90 -7.50 -16.97
N LEU A 675 -26.91 -6.60 -17.08
CA LEU A 675 -25.83 -6.50 -16.08
C LEU A 675 -26.38 -6.14 -14.70
N ASP A 676 -27.34 -5.20 -14.63
CA ASP A 676 -27.98 -4.84 -13.37
C ASP A 676 -28.77 -5.99 -12.76
N SER A 677 -29.51 -6.74 -13.60
CA SER A 677 -30.21 -7.96 -13.15
C SER A 677 -29.26 -9.02 -12.60
N LEU A 678 -28.15 -9.27 -13.28
CA LEU A 678 -27.13 -10.24 -12.83
C LEU A 678 -26.46 -9.79 -11.54
N ALA A 679 -26.09 -8.50 -11.46
CA ALA A 679 -25.52 -7.93 -10.22
C ALA A 679 -26.54 -7.95 -9.08
N GLY A 680 -27.84 -7.67 -9.37
CA GLY A 680 -28.91 -7.73 -8.41
C GLY A 680 -29.08 -9.13 -7.80
N MET A 681 -29.04 -10.18 -8.62
CA MET A 681 -29.07 -11.58 -8.14
C MET A 681 -27.90 -11.87 -7.20
N ALA A 682 -26.69 -11.43 -7.55
CA ALA A 682 -25.51 -11.61 -6.72
C ALA A 682 -25.62 -10.81 -5.39
N ILE A 683 -26.12 -9.57 -5.44
CA ILE A 683 -26.35 -8.73 -4.26
C ILE A 683 -27.36 -9.38 -3.32
N GLU A 684 -28.39 -10.01 -3.85
CA GLU A 684 -29.39 -10.73 -3.04
C GLU A 684 -28.77 -11.90 -2.28
N VAL A 685 -27.89 -12.67 -2.94
CA VAL A 685 -27.11 -13.73 -2.29
C VAL A 685 -26.21 -13.14 -1.19
N MET A 686 -25.55 -12.03 -1.47
CA MET A 686 -24.67 -11.35 -0.50
C MET A 686 -25.47 -10.87 0.72
N ARG A 687 -26.66 -10.26 0.53
CA ARG A 687 -27.51 -9.74 1.60
C ARG A 687 -28.06 -10.82 2.54
N ARG A 688 -28.29 -12.02 2.03
CA ARG A 688 -28.75 -13.15 2.87
C ARG A 688 -27.70 -13.62 3.86
N ASN A 689 -26.42 -13.34 3.59
CA ASN A 689 -25.34 -13.75 4.48
C ASN A 689 -25.18 -12.73 5.64
N PRO A 690 -25.39 -13.12 6.91
CA PRO A 690 -25.33 -12.20 8.05
C PRO A 690 -23.96 -11.59 8.31
N LYS A 691 -22.88 -12.15 7.73
CA LYS A 691 -21.49 -11.70 7.86
C LYS A 691 -21.11 -10.65 6.83
N VAL A 692 -21.95 -10.44 5.83
CA VAL A 692 -21.77 -9.43 4.78
C VAL A 692 -22.16 -8.06 5.29
N ALA A 693 -21.38 -7.08 4.91
CA ALA A 693 -21.68 -5.66 5.07
C ALA A 693 -21.77 -5.01 3.69
N ASP A 694 -22.65 -4.01 3.56
CA ASP A 694 -22.66 -3.05 2.46
C ASP A 694 -22.81 -3.65 1.06
N ALA A 695 -23.67 -4.67 0.90
CA ALA A 695 -23.94 -5.24 -0.41
C ALA A 695 -24.64 -4.24 -1.34
N ARG A 696 -23.97 -3.87 -2.43
CA ARG A 696 -24.39 -2.82 -3.38
C ARG A 696 -23.94 -3.07 -4.80
N ASN A 697 -24.57 -2.35 -5.74
CA ASN A 697 -24.16 -2.24 -7.12
C ASN A 697 -22.99 -1.24 -7.26
N GLU A 698 -22.02 -1.54 -8.10
CA GLU A 698 -20.88 -0.67 -8.41
C GLU A 698 -21.28 0.64 -9.12
N TRP A 699 -22.34 0.62 -9.92
CA TRP A 699 -22.83 1.81 -10.62
C TRP A 699 -23.69 2.73 -9.74
N GLY A 700 -24.11 2.27 -8.56
CA GLY A 700 -25.04 2.97 -7.69
C GLY A 700 -26.50 2.76 -8.11
N ASN A 701 -27.38 3.66 -7.70
CA ASN A 701 -28.76 3.71 -8.13
C ASN A 701 -28.93 4.69 -9.28
N MET A 702 -29.89 4.45 -10.17
CA MET A 702 -30.28 5.42 -11.18
C MET A 702 -30.68 6.75 -10.55
N THR A 703 -30.28 7.85 -11.18
CA THR A 703 -30.62 9.21 -10.77
C THR A 703 -31.65 9.83 -11.70
N PRO A 704 -32.55 10.67 -11.20
CA PRO A 704 -33.49 11.40 -12.06
C PRO A 704 -32.76 12.46 -12.89
N ILE A 705 -33.15 12.60 -14.13
CA ILE A 705 -32.69 13.65 -15.03
C ILE A 705 -33.89 14.38 -15.63
N ILE A 706 -33.72 15.70 -15.89
CA ILE A 706 -34.68 16.50 -16.64
C ILE A 706 -34.07 16.76 -18.02
N ARG A 707 -34.79 16.38 -19.06
CA ARG A 707 -34.39 16.51 -20.47
C ARG A 707 -35.33 17.41 -21.24
N PRO A 708 -35.01 18.70 -21.42
CA PRO A 708 -35.78 19.57 -22.34
C PRO A 708 -35.51 19.11 -23.78
N VAL A 709 -36.53 18.61 -24.46
CA VAL A 709 -36.44 18.17 -25.85
C VAL A 709 -36.61 19.38 -26.76
N TYR A 710 -35.53 19.85 -27.37
CA TYR A 710 -35.54 21.04 -28.25
C TYR A 710 -36.38 20.84 -29.49
N ASP A 711 -37.33 21.74 -29.73
CA ASP A 711 -38.18 21.76 -30.94
C ASP A 711 -37.59 22.77 -31.94
N PRO A 712 -36.96 22.31 -33.06
CA PRO A 712 -36.34 23.24 -34.00
C PRO A 712 -37.33 24.13 -34.76
N VAL A 713 -38.60 23.72 -34.87
CA VAL A 713 -39.65 24.52 -35.56
C VAL A 713 -40.14 25.62 -34.63
N LYS A 714 -40.58 25.28 -33.42
CA LYS A 714 -41.03 26.27 -32.42
C LYS A 714 -39.93 27.27 -32.07
N ALA A 715 -38.74 26.77 -31.75
CA ALA A 715 -37.59 27.62 -31.38
C ALA A 715 -37.09 28.43 -32.56
N GLY A 716 -37.07 27.84 -33.77
CA GLY A 716 -36.66 28.53 -35.01
C GLY A 716 -37.58 29.71 -35.35
N ALA A 717 -38.90 29.61 -35.09
CA ALA A 717 -39.84 30.71 -35.29
C ALA A 717 -39.54 31.93 -34.36
N LEU A 718 -38.89 31.68 -33.21
CA LEU A 718 -38.45 32.70 -32.25
C LEU A 718 -36.98 33.06 -32.42
N GLY A 719 -36.27 32.38 -33.34
CA GLY A 719 -34.81 32.57 -33.55
C GLY A 719 -33.95 32.05 -32.40
N ILE A 720 -34.48 31.22 -31.50
CA ILE A 720 -33.78 30.67 -30.35
C ILE A 720 -33.07 29.37 -30.79
N THR A 721 -31.79 29.36 -30.73
CA THR A 721 -30.99 28.15 -31.04
C THR A 721 -30.91 27.21 -29.84
N LYS A 722 -30.60 25.93 -30.06
CA LYS A 722 -30.38 24.96 -28.99
C LYS A 722 -29.28 25.43 -28.03
N SER A 723 -28.21 26.06 -28.54
CA SER A 723 -27.13 26.61 -27.71
C SER A 723 -27.65 27.72 -26.79
N ALA A 724 -28.37 28.71 -27.34
CA ALA A 724 -28.91 29.81 -26.56
C ALA A 724 -29.93 29.33 -25.49
N MET A 725 -30.72 28.32 -25.81
CA MET A 725 -31.62 27.69 -24.86
C MET A 725 -30.82 27.05 -23.69
N MET A 726 -29.80 26.23 -24.00
CA MET A 726 -29.01 25.54 -22.97
C MET A 726 -28.15 26.49 -22.16
N GLU A 727 -27.60 27.54 -22.77
CA GLU A 727 -26.87 28.61 -22.08
C GLU A 727 -27.76 29.36 -21.09
N SER A 728 -29.02 29.66 -21.50
CA SER A 728 -30.00 30.26 -20.62
C SER A 728 -30.30 29.35 -19.40
N VAL A 729 -30.54 28.07 -19.62
CA VAL A 729 -30.77 27.11 -18.54
C VAL A 729 -29.54 26.99 -17.63
N LYS A 730 -28.33 26.90 -18.19
CA LYS A 730 -27.09 26.82 -17.40
C LYS A 730 -26.88 28.05 -16.52
N SER A 731 -27.32 29.21 -16.95
CA SER A 731 -27.19 30.46 -16.18
C SER A 731 -28.02 30.49 -14.89
N ILE A 732 -28.92 29.53 -14.67
CA ILE A 732 -29.78 29.47 -13.49
C ILE A 732 -28.95 29.22 -12.22
N ASN A 733 -28.20 28.12 -12.19
CA ASN A 733 -27.50 27.65 -11.01
C ASN A 733 -25.98 27.66 -11.17
N ASP A 734 -25.46 27.00 -12.22
CA ASP A 734 -24.01 26.82 -12.42
C ASP A 734 -23.33 28.10 -12.92
N GLY A 735 -24.09 28.97 -13.63
CA GLY A 735 -23.56 30.16 -14.29
C GLY A 735 -22.80 29.83 -15.59
N LEU A 736 -22.68 30.87 -16.43
CA LEU A 736 -21.93 30.83 -17.69
C LEU A 736 -20.62 31.60 -17.52
N THR A 737 -19.50 30.99 -17.80
CA THR A 737 -18.22 31.71 -17.83
C THR A 737 -18.19 32.64 -19.05
N VAL A 738 -18.30 33.94 -18.81
CA VAL A 738 -18.30 35.00 -19.85
C VAL A 738 -16.96 35.67 -20.02
N GLY A 739 -16.04 35.49 -19.07
CA GLY A 739 -14.69 36.07 -19.12
C GLY A 739 -13.82 35.56 -18.00
N VAL A 740 -12.59 36.11 -17.94
CA VAL A 740 -11.62 35.80 -16.89
C VAL A 740 -11.05 37.09 -16.33
N TYR A 741 -11.20 37.28 -15.03
CA TYR A 741 -10.52 38.35 -14.30
C TYR A 741 -9.13 37.87 -13.88
N ARG A 742 -8.10 38.68 -14.12
CA ARG A 742 -6.72 38.31 -13.75
C ARG A 742 -6.31 39.09 -12.51
N ASP A 743 -6.24 38.35 -11.40
CA ASP A 743 -5.78 38.88 -10.14
C ASP A 743 -4.38 38.31 -9.87
N ASN A 744 -3.34 39.11 -10.22
CA ASN A 744 -1.94 38.68 -10.15
C ASN A 744 -1.70 37.36 -10.93
N GLU A 745 -1.40 36.28 -10.26
CA GLU A 745 -1.18 34.96 -10.85
C GLU A 745 -2.48 34.16 -11.06
N LYS A 746 -3.58 34.59 -10.43
CA LYS A 746 -4.85 33.86 -10.45
C LYS A 746 -5.69 34.26 -11.66
N LYS A 747 -6.29 33.24 -12.30
CA LYS A 747 -7.33 33.40 -13.30
C LYS A 747 -8.68 33.17 -12.63
N VAL A 748 -9.38 34.23 -12.31
CA VAL A 748 -10.71 34.20 -11.66
C VAL A 748 -11.76 34.21 -12.76
N PRO A 749 -12.59 33.14 -12.93
CA PRO A 749 -13.64 33.12 -13.91
C PRO A 749 -14.73 34.14 -13.54
N VAL A 750 -15.24 34.85 -14.55
CA VAL A 750 -16.39 35.70 -14.42
C VAL A 750 -17.63 34.91 -14.87
N GLN A 751 -18.53 34.68 -13.95
CA GLN A 751 -19.72 33.85 -14.15
C GLN A 751 -20.98 34.69 -14.22
N LEU A 752 -21.71 34.56 -15.32
CA LEU A 752 -23.01 35.16 -15.50
C LEU A 752 -24.09 34.23 -14.94
N LYS A 753 -24.85 34.71 -13.97
CA LYS A 753 -26.00 34.02 -13.37
C LYS A 753 -27.30 34.76 -13.57
N SER A 754 -28.41 34.04 -13.66
CA SER A 754 -29.76 34.59 -13.70
C SER A 754 -30.27 34.94 -12.29
N ALA A 755 -30.82 36.11 -12.11
CA ALA A 755 -31.40 36.57 -10.84
C ALA A 755 -32.77 35.95 -10.60
N GLY A 756 -33.06 35.56 -9.35
CA GLY A 756 -34.42 35.26 -8.85
C GLY A 756 -35.07 33.95 -9.30
N THR A 757 -34.24 32.92 -9.49
CA THR A 757 -34.73 31.63 -9.98
C THR A 757 -34.40 30.47 -9.04
N ASP A 758 -35.26 30.21 -8.04
CA ASP A 758 -35.23 28.95 -7.28
C ASP A 758 -36.11 27.92 -8.03
N ILE A 759 -35.53 27.24 -9.03
CA ILE A 759 -36.24 26.22 -9.79
C ILE A 759 -35.99 24.87 -9.12
N THR A 760 -37.08 24.25 -8.63
CA THR A 760 -37.03 22.99 -7.89
C THR A 760 -37.66 21.81 -8.62
N ASP A 761 -38.39 22.09 -9.73
CA ASP A 761 -39.12 21.06 -10.50
C ASP A 761 -39.12 21.33 -12.01
N ALA A 762 -39.61 20.37 -12.78
CA ALA A 762 -39.68 20.45 -14.25
C ALA A 762 -40.65 21.53 -14.73
N GLN A 763 -41.73 21.83 -13.96
CA GLN A 763 -42.68 22.84 -14.30
C GLN A 763 -42.05 24.24 -14.15
N GLY A 764 -41.40 24.53 -13.03
CA GLY A 764 -40.66 25.77 -12.85
C GLY A 764 -39.57 25.98 -13.91
N LEU A 765 -38.89 24.88 -14.32
CA LEU A 765 -37.98 24.93 -15.44
C LEU A 765 -38.67 25.28 -16.77
N GLY A 766 -39.85 24.73 -17.00
CA GLY A 766 -40.67 25.03 -18.19
C GLY A 766 -41.12 26.50 -18.29
N ASP A 767 -41.37 27.11 -17.15
CA ASP A 767 -41.78 28.53 -17.07
C ASP A 767 -40.58 29.49 -17.16
N PHE A 768 -39.36 29.01 -17.04
CA PHE A 768 -38.16 29.82 -17.15
C PHE A 768 -37.98 30.42 -18.55
N SER A 769 -37.76 31.71 -18.61
CA SER A 769 -37.59 32.41 -19.88
C SER A 769 -36.18 32.20 -20.47
N VAL A 770 -36.13 31.63 -21.66
CA VAL A 770 -34.94 31.54 -22.51
C VAL A 770 -34.94 32.67 -23.52
N TRP A 771 -33.75 33.17 -23.92
CA TRP A 771 -33.66 34.36 -24.80
C TRP A 771 -32.49 34.25 -25.78
N ASN A 772 -32.58 35.05 -26.88
CA ASN A 772 -31.53 35.17 -27.89
C ASN A 772 -31.07 36.62 -28.11
N GLY A 773 -31.45 37.57 -27.25
CA GLY A 773 -31.18 39.00 -27.33
C GLY A 773 -32.24 39.82 -28.09
N GLN A 774 -33.17 39.19 -28.82
CA GLN A 774 -34.29 39.84 -29.46
C GLN A 774 -35.63 39.32 -28.93
N ASN A 775 -35.67 37.98 -28.79
CA ASN A 775 -36.89 37.30 -28.37
C ASN A 775 -36.65 36.58 -27.06
N SER A 776 -37.65 36.54 -26.24
CA SER A 776 -37.71 35.78 -24.98
C SER A 776 -38.98 34.94 -24.99
N ALA A 777 -38.85 33.70 -24.57
CA ALA A 777 -39.98 32.79 -24.46
C ALA A 777 -39.78 31.82 -23.28
N PRO A 778 -40.83 31.34 -22.61
CA PRO A 778 -40.76 30.23 -21.70
C PRO A 778 -40.10 29.00 -22.36
N LEU A 779 -39.31 28.26 -21.62
CA LEU A 779 -38.63 27.06 -22.13
C LEU A 779 -39.64 26.08 -22.74
N SER A 780 -40.80 25.91 -22.15
CA SER A 780 -41.90 25.09 -22.68
C SER A 780 -42.39 25.47 -24.07
N GLN A 781 -42.17 26.70 -24.52
CA GLN A 781 -42.56 27.16 -25.88
C GLN A 781 -41.47 26.87 -26.94
N VAL A 782 -40.27 26.52 -26.55
CA VAL A 782 -39.15 26.19 -27.46
C VAL A 782 -38.76 24.72 -27.40
N THR A 783 -39.46 23.94 -26.57
CA THR A 783 -39.31 22.50 -26.45
C THR A 783 -40.54 21.76 -26.95
N GLU A 784 -40.35 20.50 -27.34
CA GLU A 784 -41.44 19.57 -27.65
C GLU A 784 -42.10 19.10 -26.35
N ASP A 785 -41.26 18.69 -25.39
CA ASP A 785 -41.58 18.21 -24.06
C ASP A 785 -40.42 18.47 -23.09
N ILE A 786 -40.68 18.38 -21.80
CA ILE A 786 -39.67 18.35 -20.73
C ILE A 786 -39.82 17.01 -20.02
N GLU A 787 -39.04 16.05 -20.54
CA GLU A 787 -39.02 14.68 -20.05
C GLU A 787 -38.32 14.57 -18.70
N VAL A 788 -38.93 13.86 -17.75
CA VAL A 788 -38.27 13.39 -16.55
C VAL A 788 -37.91 11.92 -16.75
N GLY A 789 -36.64 11.63 -16.83
CA GLY A 789 -36.09 10.28 -17.04
C GLY A 789 -35.22 9.82 -15.90
N TRP A 790 -34.66 8.66 -16.09
CA TRP A 790 -33.67 8.06 -15.16
C TRP A 790 -32.47 7.65 -15.95
N GLU A 791 -31.27 7.91 -15.41
CA GLU A 791 -30.03 7.43 -16.00
C GLU A 791 -29.06 6.89 -14.93
N TRP A 792 -28.13 6.07 -15.36
CA TRP A 792 -27.05 5.64 -14.50
C TRP A 792 -26.09 6.80 -14.24
N PRO A 793 -25.73 7.10 -12.96
CA PRO A 793 -24.82 8.20 -12.64
C PRO A 793 -23.41 7.96 -13.14
N GLN A 794 -23.07 6.68 -13.35
CA GLN A 794 -21.80 6.24 -13.92
C GLN A 794 -21.96 4.94 -14.69
N MET A 795 -21.14 4.76 -15.72
CA MET A 795 -21.01 3.51 -16.45
C MET A 795 -19.53 3.08 -16.44
N ARG A 796 -19.27 1.81 -16.17
CA ARG A 796 -17.89 1.28 -16.13
C ARG A 796 -17.64 0.26 -17.21
N THR A 797 -16.39 0.26 -17.73
CA THR A 797 -15.92 -0.78 -18.64
C THR A 797 -14.71 -1.51 -18.06
N TYR A 798 -14.52 -2.72 -18.51
CA TYR A 798 -13.35 -3.55 -18.29
C TYR A 798 -12.87 -4.07 -19.63
N ASN A 799 -11.69 -3.63 -20.08
CA ASN A 799 -11.15 -3.96 -21.40
C ASN A 799 -12.16 -3.72 -22.54
N ARG A 800 -12.78 -2.54 -22.59
CA ARG A 800 -13.79 -2.09 -23.58
C ARG A 800 -15.15 -2.79 -23.48
N GLN A 801 -15.37 -3.69 -22.56
CA GLN A 801 -16.68 -4.28 -22.32
C GLN A 801 -17.37 -3.59 -21.15
N LEU A 802 -18.65 -3.29 -21.27
CA LEU A 802 -19.41 -2.81 -20.13
C LEU A 802 -19.32 -3.83 -19.00
N SER A 803 -19.08 -3.32 -17.80
CA SER A 803 -18.91 -4.15 -16.61
C SER A 803 -19.66 -3.59 -15.42
N MET A 804 -20.32 -4.46 -14.68
CA MET A 804 -20.97 -4.12 -13.44
C MET A 804 -20.61 -5.13 -12.35
N ALA A 805 -20.26 -4.65 -11.18
CA ALA A 805 -19.92 -5.51 -10.07
C ALA A 805 -20.95 -5.43 -8.95
N ALA A 806 -21.33 -6.60 -8.42
CA ALA A 806 -21.94 -6.70 -7.11
C ALA A 806 -20.80 -6.67 -6.07
N MET A 807 -20.85 -5.68 -5.19
CA MET A 807 -19.80 -5.38 -4.23
C MET A 807 -20.27 -5.60 -2.80
N CYS A 808 -19.40 -6.11 -1.93
CA CYS A 808 -19.69 -6.13 -0.50
C CYS A 808 -18.43 -6.00 0.36
N GLY A 809 -18.64 -5.49 1.57
CA GLY A 809 -17.71 -5.53 2.68
C GLY A 809 -17.94 -6.74 3.58
N VAL A 810 -17.12 -6.87 4.61
CA VAL A 810 -17.18 -7.93 5.62
C VAL A 810 -17.37 -7.29 7.00
N LYS A 811 -18.31 -7.82 7.81
CA LYS A 811 -18.51 -7.33 9.17
C LYS A 811 -17.33 -7.64 10.08
N ALA A 812 -17.17 -6.83 11.11
CA ALA A 812 -16.11 -7.02 12.12
C ALA A 812 -16.13 -8.46 12.70
N GLY A 813 -14.93 -9.01 12.91
CA GLY A 813 -14.78 -10.38 13.42
C GLY A 813 -14.81 -11.49 12.37
N HIS A 814 -15.08 -11.18 11.11
CA HIS A 814 -15.08 -12.13 10.00
C HIS A 814 -14.00 -11.80 8.96
N THR A 815 -13.61 -12.78 8.16
CA THR A 815 -12.58 -12.61 7.12
C THR A 815 -13.19 -12.68 5.71
N MET A 816 -12.53 -12.01 4.75
CA MET A 816 -12.90 -12.08 3.33
C MET A 816 -12.97 -13.53 2.83
N ALA A 817 -11.99 -14.35 3.21
CA ALA A 817 -11.93 -15.74 2.77
C ALA A 817 -13.10 -16.58 3.28
N GLU A 818 -13.59 -16.31 4.50
CA GLU A 818 -14.75 -16.95 5.10
C GLU A 818 -16.03 -16.58 4.32
N VAL A 819 -16.30 -15.28 4.20
CA VAL A 819 -17.52 -14.78 3.54
C VAL A 819 -17.54 -15.19 2.06
N HIS A 820 -16.43 -14.99 1.35
CA HIS A 820 -16.30 -15.41 -0.05
C HIS A 820 -16.54 -16.92 -0.21
N GLY A 821 -16.00 -17.76 0.68
CA GLY A 821 -16.20 -19.21 0.66
C GLY A 821 -17.67 -19.64 0.82
N GLU A 822 -18.47 -18.85 1.55
CA GLU A 822 -19.90 -19.12 1.78
C GLU A 822 -20.77 -18.68 0.60
N ILE A 823 -20.53 -17.50 0.03
CA ILE A 823 -21.36 -16.95 -1.06
C ILE A 823 -20.95 -17.47 -2.45
N ARG A 824 -19.73 -17.93 -2.58
CA ARG A 824 -19.10 -18.26 -3.87
C ARG A 824 -19.92 -19.23 -4.72
N ARG A 825 -20.34 -20.36 -4.14
CA ARG A 825 -21.02 -21.42 -4.90
C ARG A 825 -22.35 -20.96 -5.48
N GLU A 826 -23.10 -20.17 -4.72
CA GLU A 826 -24.41 -19.67 -5.12
C GLU A 826 -24.27 -18.62 -6.22
N ILE A 827 -23.32 -17.68 -6.10
CA ILE A 827 -23.05 -16.66 -7.12
C ILE A 827 -22.50 -17.30 -8.42
N GLU A 828 -21.56 -18.26 -8.32
CA GLU A 828 -21.03 -18.97 -9.49
C GLU A 828 -22.09 -19.86 -10.18
N SER A 829 -23.21 -20.17 -9.52
CA SER A 829 -24.32 -20.93 -10.12
C SER A 829 -25.32 -20.06 -10.89
N ILE A 830 -25.20 -18.74 -10.87
CA ILE A 830 -26.04 -17.83 -11.64
C ILE A 830 -25.84 -18.13 -13.14
N GLN A 831 -26.94 -18.42 -13.84
CA GLN A 831 -26.89 -18.69 -15.28
C GLN A 831 -26.62 -17.39 -16.05
N LEU A 832 -25.56 -17.39 -16.83
CA LEU A 832 -25.19 -16.24 -17.65
C LEU A 832 -25.81 -16.40 -19.04
N PRO A 833 -26.46 -15.36 -19.58
CA PRO A 833 -26.87 -15.35 -20.99
C PRO A 833 -25.67 -15.42 -21.94
N GLU A 834 -25.91 -15.77 -23.21
CA GLU A 834 -24.87 -15.79 -24.25
C GLU A 834 -24.25 -14.38 -24.41
N GLY A 835 -22.91 -14.31 -24.45
CA GLY A 835 -22.17 -13.04 -24.53
C GLY A 835 -21.85 -12.39 -23.19
N TYR A 836 -22.30 -12.96 -22.07
CA TYR A 836 -21.97 -12.47 -20.74
C TYR A 836 -20.91 -13.35 -20.07
N THR A 837 -20.00 -12.70 -19.31
CA THR A 837 -18.94 -13.40 -18.58
C THR A 837 -18.89 -12.90 -17.12
N PHE A 838 -18.31 -13.71 -16.26
CA PHE A 838 -18.19 -13.45 -14.82
C PHE A 838 -16.81 -13.78 -14.30
N PHE A 839 -16.31 -12.96 -13.37
CA PHE A 839 -15.12 -13.28 -12.56
C PHE A 839 -15.12 -12.54 -11.21
N TRP A 840 -14.37 -13.08 -10.27
CA TRP A 840 -14.11 -12.44 -8.99
C TRP A 840 -12.98 -11.41 -9.11
N ASP A 841 -13.20 -10.20 -8.59
CA ASP A 841 -12.26 -9.08 -8.64
C ASP A 841 -11.88 -8.60 -7.23
N ALA A 842 -11.32 -7.43 -7.09
CA ALA A 842 -10.87 -6.78 -5.86
C ALA A 842 -9.83 -7.60 -5.06
N GLN A 843 -9.90 -7.58 -3.73
CA GLN A 843 -8.90 -8.19 -2.84
C GLN A 843 -8.73 -9.70 -3.08
N TYR A 844 -9.79 -10.40 -3.47
CA TYR A 844 -9.71 -11.84 -3.80
C TYR A 844 -8.82 -12.10 -5.02
N LYS A 845 -8.97 -11.31 -6.08
CA LYS A 845 -8.13 -11.41 -7.29
C LYS A 845 -6.66 -11.11 -6.95
N ASP A 846 -6.41 -10.03 -6.21
CA ASP A 846 -5.05 -9.64 -5.83
C ASP A 846 -4.37 -10.71 -4.98
N GLN A 847 -5.08 -11.26 -4.00
CA GLN A 847 -4.59 -12.37 -3.19
C GLN A 847 -4.27 -13.60 -4.03
N ARG A 848 -5.17 -13.98 -4.93
CA ARG A 848 -4.99 -15.12 -5.82
C ARG A 848 -3.79 -14.94 -6.74
N GLU A 849 -3.65 -13.77 -7.34
CA GLU A 849 -2.54 -13.44 -8.23
C GLU A 849 -1.19 -13.39 -7.49
N ALA A 850 -1.15 -12.84 -6.27
CA ALA A 850 0.04 -12.86 -5.42
C ALA A 850 0.49 -14.30 -5.08
N MET A 851 -0.48 -15.15 -4.70
CA MET A 851 -0.19 -16.55 -4.41
C MET A 851 0.27 -17.33 -5.64
N GLN A 852 -0.34 -17.10 -6.80
CA GLN A 852 0.07 -17.71 -8.07
C GLN A 852 1.46 -17.24 -8.50
N ALA A 853 1.78 -15.97 -8.31
CA ALA A 853 3.09 -15.41 -8.63
C ALA A 853 4.21 -16.06 -7.80
N ILE A 854 3.97 -16.30 -6.51
CA ILE A 854 4.91 -17.02 -5.64
C ILE A 854 5.00 -18.49 -6.05
N ALA A 855 3.85 -19.14 -6.26
CA ALA A 855 3.78 -20.56 -6.61
C ALA A 855 4.48 -20.89 -7.94
N LYS A 856 4.50 -19.94 -8.89
CA LYS A 856 5.18 -20.07 -10.20
C LYS A 856 6.69 -20.35 -10.04
N PHE A 857 7.35 -19.74 -9.05
CA PHE A 857 8.79 -19.88 -8.84
C PHE A 857 9.16 -20.94 -7.81
N PHE A 858 8.17 -21.50 -7.09
CA PHE A 858 8.41 -22.56 -6.12
C PHE A 858 9.05 -23.83 -6.72
N PRO A 859 8.64 -24.36 -7.89
CA PRO A 859 9.27 -25.52 -8.51
C PRO A 859 10.75 -25.29 -8.84
N LEU A 860 11.11 -24.09 -9.31
CA LEU A 860 12.50 -23.73 -9.62
C LEU A 860 13.37 -23.72 -8.35
N ALA A 861 12.90 -23.08 -7.29
CA ALA A 861 13.59 -23.03 -6.00
C ALA A 861 13.72 -24.45 -5.39
N PHE A 862 12.66 -25.26 -5.47
CA PHE A 862 12.66 -26.64 -5.02
C PHE A 862 13.64 -27.51 -5.80
N LEU A 863 13.70 -27.39 -7.13
CA LEU A 863 14.67 -28.09 -7.96
C LEU A 863 16.10 -27.70 -7.59
N ALA A 864 16.39 -26.41 -7.45
CA ALA A 864 17.72 -25.94 -7.05
C ALA A 864 18.12 -26.49 -5.66
N LEU A 865 17.18 -26.53 -4.72
CA LEU A 865 17.35 -27.11 -3.40
C LEU A 865 17.72 -28.60 -3.51
N VAL A 866 16.97 -29.38 -4.29
CA VAL A 866 17.22 -30.82 -4.48
C VAL A 866 18.60 -31.03 -5.12
N VAL A 867 18.95 -30.26 -6.15
CA VAL A 867 20.27 -30.35 -6.81
C VAL A 867 21.42 -30.12 -5.81
N ILE A 868 21.31 -29.08 -4.96
CA ILE A 868 22.34 -28.80 -3.96
C ILE A 868 22.42 -29.92 -2.92
N LEU A 869 21.29 -30.46 -2.47
CA LEU A 869 21.27 -31.58 -1.52
C LEU A 869 21.91 -32.85 -2.12
N VAL A 870 21.57 -33.19 -3.36
CA VAL A 870 22.15 -34.35 -4.06
C VAL A 870 23.67 -34.13 -4.26
N ALA A 871 24.08 -32.93 -4.65
CA ALA A 871 25.52 -32.59 -4.81
C ALA A 871 26.27 -32.67 -3.48
N LEU A 872 25.65 -32.26 -2.36
CA LEU A 872 26.25 -32.31 -1.02
C LEU A 872 26.44 -33.74 -0.53
N PHE A 873 25.41 -34.59 -0.65
CA PHE A 873 25.42 -35.95 -0.06
C PHE A 873 25.92 -37.03 -1.02
N GLY A 874 25.92 -36.78 -2.34
CA GLY A 874 26.35 -37.73 -3.35
C GLY A 874 25.42 -38.96 -3.50
N ASN A 875 24.20 -38.85 -3.02
CA ASN A 875 23.17 -39.89 -3.09
C ASN A 875 21.76 -39.30 -3.08
N PHE A 876 20.73 -40.07 -3.44
CA PHE A 876 19.31 -39.61 -3.45
C PHE A 876 18.56 -39.94 -2.13
N ARG A 877 19.08 -40.82 -1.26
CA ARG A 877 18.35 -41.26 -0.04
C ARG A 877 18.38 -40.19 1.03
N ASP A 878 19.51 -39.54 1.25
CA ASP A 878 19.65 -38.50 2.27
C ASP A 878 18.82 -37.24 1.93
N PRO A 879 18.86 -36.70 0.69
CA PRO A 879 17.92 -35.67 0.27
C PRO A 879 16.45 -36.05 0.48
N LEU A 880 16.05 -37.27 0.15
CA LEU A 880 14.67 -37.73 0.32
C LEU A 880 14.24 -37.74 1.80
N ILE A 881 15.15 -38.11 2.71
CA ILE A 881 14.89 -38.04 4.15
C ILE A 881 14.64 -36.59 4.57
N ILE A 882 15.44 -35.65 4.09
CA ILE A 882 15.27 -34.21 4.35
C ILE A 882 13.89 -33.75 3.88
N LEU A 883 13.54 -34.09 2.64
CA LEU A 883 12.25 -33.71 2.05
C LEU A 883 11.05 -34.29 2.80
N CYS A 884 11.15 -35.49 3.33
CA CYS A 884 10.10 -36.12 4.15
C CYS A 884 9.89 -35.43 5.52
N VAL A 885 10.89 -34.72 6.03
CA VAL A 885 10.79 -33.99 7.30
C VAL A 885 10.13 -32.63 7.14
N LEU A 886 10.24 -31.98 5.99
CA LEU A 886 9.73 -30.60 5.76
C LEU A 886 8.23 -30.45 6.05
N PRO A 887 7.32 -31.31 5.56
CA PRO A 887 5.90 -31.17 5.83
C PRO A 887 5.53 -31.19 7.30
N LEU A 888 6.35 -31.83 8.16
CA LEU A 888 6.09 -31.93 9.60
C LEU A 888 6.15 -30.58 10.31
N SER A 889 6.75 -29.55 9.68
CA SER A 889 6.72 -28.18 10.18
C SER A 889 5.30 -27.63 10.31
N LEU A 890 4.37 -28.06 9.45
CA LEU A 890 2.97 -27.65 9.48
C LEU A 890 2.29 -28.01 10.82
N ILE A 891 2.74 -29.05 11.51
CA ILE A 891 2.22 -29.44 12.82
C ILE A 891 2.41 -28.30 13.82
N GLY A 892 3.63 -27.79 13.91
CA GLY A 892 3.95 -26.68 14.80
C GLY A 892 3.28 -25.38 14.40
N VAL A 893 3.23 -25.08 13.09
CA VAL A 893 2.59 -23.88 12.57
C VAL A 893 1.08 -23.87 12.92
N ALA A 894 0.39 -24.99 12.68
CA ALA A 894 -1.03 -25.10 12.99
C ALA A 894 -1.32 -24.89 14.49
N VAL A 895 -0.54 -25.55 15.35
CA VAL A 895 -0.65 -25.39 16.81
C VAL A 895 -0.39 -23.95 17.21
N GLY A 896 0.65 -23.34 16.67
CA GLY A 896 1.02 -21.96 16.99
C GLY A 896 -0.06 -20.96 16.61
N MET A 897 -0.61 -21.05 15.39
CA MET A 897 -1.68 -20.17 14.93
C MET A 897 -2.97 -20.32 15.75
N LEU A 898 -3.35 -21.55 16.10
CA LEU A 898 -4.54 -21.81 16.92
C LEU A 898 -4.36 -21.33 18.37
N MET A 899 -3.16 -21.45 18.95
CA MET A 899 -2.89 -21.01 20.32
C MET A 899 -2.81 -19.50 20.45
N THR A 900 -2.24 -18.83 19.45
CA THR A 900 -2.03 -17.38 19.49
C THR A 900 -3.20 -16.58 18.93
N GLY A 901 -4.07 -17.22 18.13
CA GLY A 901 -5.19 -16.57 17.46
C GLY A 901 -4.77 -15.65 16.32
N PHE A 902 -3.49 -15.66 15.88
CA PHE A 902 -3.04 -14.90 14.73
C PHE A 902 -3.64 -15.43 13.43
N GLU A 903 -3.87 -14.54 12.51
CA GLU A 903 -4.38 -14.83 11.18
C GLU A 903 -3.27 -15.40 10.28
N PHE A 904 -3.58 -16.42 9.48
CA PHE A 904 -2.64 -16.99 8.52
C PHE A 904 -2.72 -16.25 7.19
N GLY A 905 -1.70 -15.46 6.91
CA GLY A 905 -1.61 -14.63 5.73
C GLY A 905 -0.20 -14.62 5.12
N PHE A 906 0.10 -13.54 4.42
CA PHE A 906 1.33 -13.41 3.65
C PHE A 906 2.61 -13.46 4.52
N PHE A 907 2.64 -12.76 5.66
CA PHE A 907 3.79 -12.78 6.57
C PHE A 907 4.03 -14.13 7.25
N PRO A 908 3.00 -14.83 7.80
CA PRO A 908 3.13 -16.21 8.24
C PRO A 908 3.68 -17.16 7.18
N ILE A 909 3.29 -17.01 5.90
CA ILE A 909 3.83 -17.81 4.79
C ILE A 909 5.33 -17.54 4.61
N ALA A 910 5.75 -16.28 4.64
CA ALA A 910 7.17 -15.92 4.59
C ALA A 910 7.95 -16.51 5.77
N GLY A 911 7.38 -16.48 6.99
CA GLY A 911 7.90 -17.13 8.17
C GLY A 911 8.04 -18.65 8.00
N TRP A 912 7.04 -19.29 7.40
CA TRP A 912 7.07 -20.72 7.11
C TRP A 912 8.18 -21.10 6.11
N LEU A 913 8.39 -20.31 5.06
CA LEU A 913 9.51 -20.51 4.13
C LEU A 913 10.86 -20.42 4.83
N GLY A 914 11.03 -19.43 5.74
CA GLY A 914 12.21 -19.32 6.58
C GLY A 914 12.40 -20.52 7.50
N LEU A 915 11.31 -21.00 8.10
CA LEU A 915 11.31 -22.21 8.95
C LEU A 915 11.77 -23.46 8.17
N LEU A 916 11.34 -23.62 6.91
CA LEU A 916 11.80 -24.74 6.07
C LEU A 916 13.32 -24.71 5.91
N GLY A 917 13.91 -23.52 5.67
CA GLY A 917 15.38 -23.37 5.60
C GLY A 917 16.09 -23.77 6.89
N MET A 918 15.54 -23.40 8.05
CA MET A 918 16.09 -23.77 9.36
C MET A 918 16.04 -25.28 9.61
N ILE A 919 14.93 -25.93 9.26
CA ILE A 919 14.76 -27.39 9.41
C ILE A 919 15.78 -28.13 8.53
N ILE A 920 15.89 -27.73 7.26
CA ILE A 920 16.84 -28.34 6.32
C ILE A 920 18.26 -28.24 6.88
N LYS A 921 18.66 -27.09 7.39
CA LYS A 921 19.96 -26.85 8.00
C LYS A 921 20.22 -27.81 9.16
N ASN A 922 19.27 -27.98 10.07
CA ASN A 922 19.39 -28.88 11.22
C ASN A 922 19.51 -30.35 10.79
N VAL A 923 18.72 -30.78 9.80
CA VAL A 923 18.77 -32.18 9.27
C VAL A 923 20.07 -32.41 8.50
N ILE A 924 20.59 -31.45 7.71
CA ILE A 924 21.89 -31.57 7.02
C ILE A 924 23.01 -31.83 8.02
N VAL A 925 23.07 -31.04 9.12
CA VAL A 925 24.10 -31.18 10.15
C VAL A 925 24.06 -32.55 10.83
N LEU A 926 22.83 -33.09 11.05
CA LEU A 926 22.66 -34.43 11.64
C LEU A 926 23.07 -35.52 10.65
N LEU A 927 22.64 -35.46 9.40
CA LEU A 927 22.94 -36.47 8.37
C LEU A 927 24.45 -36.48 8.01
N ASP A 928 25.07 -35.30 7.95
CA ASP A 928 26.52 -35.17 7.72
C ASP A 928 27.32 -35.89 8.83
N GLU A 929 26.94 -35.72 10.11
CA GLU A 929 27.57 -36.41 11.23
C GLU A 929 27.39 -37.95 11.15
N ILE A 930 26.19 -38.43 10.77
CA ILE A 930 25.95 -39.86 10.54
C ILE A 930 26.90 -40.37 9.44
N GLN A 931 27.06 -39.64 8.34
CA GLN A 931 27.99 -40.03 7.28
C GLN A 931 29.45 -40.00 7.72
N VAL A 932 29.87 -39.01 8.52
CA VAL A 932 31.23 -38.93 9.07
C VAL A 932 31.54 -40.17 9.94
N GLN A 933 30.63 -40.57 10.82
CA GLN A 933 30.79 -41.74 11.65
C GLN A 933 30.76 -43.07 10.85
N ARG A 934 29.95 -43.13 9.80
CA ARG A 934 29.94 -44.27 8.87
C ARG A 934 31.26 -44.41 8.09
N ARG A 935 31.85 -43.28 7.67
CA ARG A 935 33.20 -43.27 7.04
C ARG A 935 34.31 -43.69 8.02
N ALA A 936 34.06 -43.52 9.33
CA ALA A 936 34.95 -44.02 10.40
C ALA A 936 34.65 -45.48 10.82
N GLU A 937 33.90 -46.22 9.96
CA GLU A 937 33.55 -47.64 10.13
C GLU A 937 32.75 -47.99 11.39
N VAL A 938 32.08 -47.00 12.02
CA VAL A 938 31.17 -47.25 13.14
C VAL A 938 29.92 -48.00 12.66
N PRO A 939 29.44 -49.02 13.38
CA PRO A 939 28.23 -49.75 13.01
C PRO A 939 27.05 -48.78 12.81
N VAL A 940 26.31 -48.95 11.70
CA VAL A 940 25.26 -47.98 11.28
C VAL A 940 24.26 -47.67 12.36
N TYR A 941 23.79 -48.69 13.12
CA TYR A 941 22.86 -48.50 14.23
C TYR A 941 23.42 -47.57 15.32
N THR A 942 24.66 -47.83 15.73
CA THR A 942 25.39 -47.03 16.73
C THR A 942 25.68 -45.62 16.17
N ALA A 943 26.08 -45.53 14.89
CA ALA A 943 26.35 -44.28 14.24
C ALA A 943 25.11 -43.36 14.25
N ILE A 944 23.91 -43.89 13.99
CA ILE A 944 22.67 -43.11 14.03
C ILE A 944 22.42 -42.56 15.45
N ILE A 945 22.52 -43.42 16.48
CA ILE A 945 22.25 -43.02 17.87
C ILE A 945 23.28 -41.99 18.35
N GLU A 946 24.59 -42.30 18.23
CA GLU A 946 25.63 -41.43 18.75
C GLU A 946 25.78 -40.12 17.97
N SER A 947 25.54 -40.12 16.66
CA SER A 947 25.43 -38.87 15.89
C SER A 947 24.27 -38.01 16.36
N THR A 948 23.10 -38.59 16.58
CA THR A 948 21.94 -37.85 17.09
C THR A 948 22.20 -37.27 18.48
N VAL A 949 22.78 -38.09 19.39
CA VAL A 949 23.14 -37.67 20.75
C VAL A 949 24.18 -36.52 20.72
N SER A 950 25.21 -36.62 19.88
CA SER A 950 26.26 -35.61 19.78
C SER A 950 25.75 -34.29 19.21
N ARG A 951 24.75 -34.32 18.32
CA ARG A 951 24.16 -33.15 17.67
C ARG A 951 22.95 -32.56 18.43
N THR A 952 22.43 -33.21 19.43
CA THR A 952 21.30 -32.74 20.23
C THR A 952 21.57 -31.40 20.87
N ARG A 953 22.77 -31.20 21.47
CA ARG A 953 23.13 -29.95 22.14
C ARG A 953 23.20 -28.78 21.16
N PRO A 954 23.96 -28.82 20.05
CA PRO A 954 23.97 -27.74 19.06
C PRO A 954 22.59 -27.44 18.48
N VAL A 955 21.79 -28.45 18.14
CA VAL A 955 20.45 -28.29 17.54
C VAL A 955 19.48 -27.65 18.52
N LEU A 956 19.45 -28.09 19.78
CA LEU A 956 18.59 -27.47 20.80
C LEU A 956 19.00 -26.02 21.10
N MET A 957 20.32 -25.74 21.16
CA MET A 957 20.78 -24.37 21.35
C MET A 957 20.37 -23.47 20.21
N ALA A 958 20.57 -23.89 18.96
CA ALA A 958 20.19 -23.15 17.77
C ALA A 958 18.67 -22.87 17.75
N ALA A 959 17.86 -23.89 18.05
CA ALA A 959 16.41 -23.71 18.13
C ALA A 959 15.99 -22.76 19.27
N THR A 960 16.56 -22.92 20.48
CA THR A 960 16.22 -22.08 21.65
C THR A 960 16.64 -20.61 21.43
N THR A 961 17.82 -20.38 20.84
CA THR A 961 18.27 -19.01 20.52
C THR A 961 17.34 -18.34 19.50
N THR A 962 16.91 -19.07 18.49
CA THR A 962 15.95 -18.57 17.49
C THR A 962 14.57 -18.31 18.10
N ILE A 963 14.03 -19.28 18.84
CA ILE A 963 12.70 -19.17 19.48
C ILE A 963 12.66 -17.96 20.42
N LEU A 964 13.59 -17.86 21.36
CA LEU A 964 13.58 -16.79 22.35
C LEU A 964 14.01 -15.44 21.74
N GLY A 965 14.89 -15.45 20.71
CA GLY A 965 15.25 -14.26 19.96
C GLY A 965 14.07 -13.65 19.16
N MET A 966 13.08 -14.48 18.79
CA MET A 966 11.89 -14.03 18.07
C MET A 966 10.75 -13.57 18.99
N VAL A 967 10.83 -13.81 20.31
CA VAL A 967 9.76 -13.44 21.26
C VAL A 967 9.41 -11.96 21.22
N PRO A 968 10.34 -10.99 21.15
CA PRO A 968 9.97 -9.59 21.04
C PRO A 968 9.09 -9.27 19.82
N LEU A 969 9.33 -9.96 18.68
CA LEU A 969 8.55 -9.79 17.45
C LEU A 969 7.14 -10.40 17.55
N LEU A 970 6.89 -11.30 18.49
CA LEU A 970 5.55 -11.89 18.71
C LEU A 970 4.52 -10.83 19.14
N PHE A 971 4.97 -9.75 19.76
CA PHE A 971 4.12 -8.65 20.21
C PHE A 971 3.93 -7.56 19.14
N ASP A 972 4.56 -7.70 17.99
CA ASP A 972 4.37 -6.81 16.85
C ASP A 972 3.10 -7.20 16.08
N VAL A 973 2.27 -6.21 15.76
CA VAL A 973 0.96 -6.45 15.11
C VAL A 973 1.11 -7.01 13.70
N ALA A 974 2.07 -6.51 12.92
CA ALA A 974 2.29 -6.93 11.55
C ALA A 974 3.03 -8.29 11.47
N PHE A 975 4.06 -8.45 12.29
CA PHE A 975 4.98 -9.59 12.20
C PHE A 975 4.74 -10.67 13.27
N GLY A 976 3.81 -10.45 14.21
CA GLY A 976 3.51 -11.41 15.28
C GLY A 976 3.10 -12.79 14.76
N GLY A 977 2.27 -12.85 13.71
CA GLY A 977 1.89 -14.09 13.06
C GLY A 977 3.06 -14.84 12.40
N MET A 978 4.03 -14.10 11.84
CA MET A 978 5.27 -14.65 11.29
C MET A 978 6.17 -15.19 12.42
N ALA A 979 6.32 -14.43 13.50
CA ALA A 979 7.08 -14.85 14.68
C ALA A 979 6.45 -16.11 15.31
N ALA A 980 5.13 -16.17 15.46
CA ALA A 980 4.41 -17.33 15.94
C ALA A 980 4.67 -18.56 15.06
N THR A 981 4.60 -18.40 13.74
CA THR A 981 4.91 -19.47 12.77
C THR A 981 6.30 -20.04 12.99
N ILE A 982 7.30 -19.19 13.17
CA ILE A 982 8.70 -19.61 13.38
C ILE A 982 8.88 -20.23 14.77
N ILE A 983 8.39 -19.60 15.84
CA ILE A 983 8.54 -20.05 17.21
C ILE A 983 7.94 -21.44 17.41
N PHE A 984 6.65 -21.59 17.13
CA PHE A 984 5.95 -22.87 17.32
C PHE A 984 6.38 -23.90 16.27
N GLY A 985 6.53 -23.46 15.00
CA GLY A 985 7.02 -24.33 13.95
C GLY A 985 8.38 -24.91 14.25
N LEU A 986 9.36 -24.11 14.70
CA LEU A 986 10.70 -24.56 15.03
C LEU A 986 10.73 -25.41 16.30
N THR A 987 9.91 -25.10 17.30
CA THR A 987 9.78 -25.91 18.52
C THR A 987 9.39 -27.35 18.18
N PHE A 988 8.28 -27.53 17.46
CA PHE A 988 7.83 -28.86 17.05
C PHE A 988 8.79 -29.50 16.05
N ALA A 989 9.26 -28.75 15.04
CA ALA A 989 10.16 -29.29 14.03
C ALA A 989 11.49 -29.77 14.63
N THR A 990 12.03 -29.09 15.63
CA THR A 990 13.26 -29.49 16.30
C THR A 990 13.09 -30.80 17.04
N LEU A 991 12.01 -30.94 17.83
CA LEU A 991 11.68 -32.17 18.51
C LEU A 991 11.49 -33.31 17.51
N LEU A 992 10.71 -33.07 16.45
CA LEU A 992 10.46 -34.05 15.41
C LEU A 992 11.72 -34.45 14.66
N THR A 993 12.60 -33.50 14.33
CA THR A 993 13.87 -33.77 13.65
C THR A 993 14.75 -34.70 14.44
N LEU A 994 14.86 -34.53 15.77
CA LEU A 994 15.70 -35.36 16.63
C LEU A 994 15.20 -36.80 16.76
N PHE A 995 13.89 -37.08 16.57
CA PHE A 995 13.31 -38.41 16.64
C PHE A 995 12.97 -39.00 15.27
N VAL A 996 12.39 -38.22 14.37
CA VAL A 996 11.88 -38.69 13.08
C VAL A 996 13.01 -38.91 12.07
N THR A 997 14.04 -38.03 12.04
CA THR A 997 15.16 -38.22 11.11
C THR A 997 15.90 -39.52 11.33
N PRO A 998 16.27 -39.92 12.58
CA PRO A 998 16.84 -41.25 12.85
C PRO A 998 15.91 -42.41 12.45
N ALA A 999 14.60 -42.27 12.68
CA ALA A 999 13.63 -43.30 12.28
C ALA A 999 13.55 -43.45 10.77
N LEU A 1000 13.44 -42.35 10.02
CA LEU A 1000 13.45 -42.36 8.56
C LEU A 1000 14.76 -42.88 7.99
N TYR A 1001 15.90 -42.46 8.56
CA TYR A 1001 17.22 -42.98 8.15
C TYR A 1001 17.29 -44.51 8.31
N SER A 1002 16.84 -45.03 9.47
CA SER A 1002 16.79 -46.48 9.72
C SER A 1002 15.84 -47.21 8.76
N LEU A 1003 14.76 -46.57 8.34
CA LEU A 1003 13.77 -47.08 7.37
C LEU A 1003 14.37 -47.15 5.96
N PHE A 1004 14.93 -46.04 5.45
CA PHE A 1004 15.45 -45.94 4.08
C PHE A 1004 16.73 -46.78 3.87
N TYR A 1005 17.54 -46.95 4.89
CA TYR A 1005 18.75 -47.78 4.86
C TYR A 1005 18.53 -49.20 5.37
N LYS A 1006 17.29 -49.58 5.72
CA LYS A 1006 16.88 -50.91 6.21
C LYS A 1006 17.77 -51.41 7.35
N VAL A 1007 18.12 -50.53 8.28
CA VAL A 1007 19.01 -50.85 9.41
C VAL A 1007 18.30 -51.84 10.37
N LYS A 1008 18.98 -52.89 10.72
CA LYS A 1008 18.51 -53.87 11.71
C LYS A 1008 19.22 -53.64 13.06
N GLU A 1009 18.50 -53.79 14.13
CA GLU A 1009 19.06 -53.85 15.48
C GLU A 1009 19.90 -55.16 15.57
N LYS A 1010 21.20 -55.06 15.74
CA LYS A 1010 22.07 -56.19 16.07
C LYS A 1010 22.45 -56.13 17.54
#